data_3f02cec38a71cdcd7e687d7bb1d3b4fe
#
_entry.id   3f02cec38a71cdcd7e687d7bb1d3b4fe
#
_cell.length_a   1.000
_cell.length_b   1.000
_cell.length_c   1.000
_cell.angle_alpha   90.00
_cell.angle_beta   90.00
_cell.angle_gamma   90.00
#
_symmetry.space_group_name_H-M   'P 1'
#
loop_
_entity.id
_entity.type
_entity.pdbx_description
1 polymer ?
#
loop_
_entity_poly.entity_id
_entity_poly.type
_entity_poly.pdbx_seq_one_letter_code
_entity_poly.pdbx_strand_id
1 'polypeptide(L)'
;NDKENRVNGIALYYRLPMVQVNDEQSFIEQAEWSMLVQLFNQRLQERIQSGELKTISGGTARSVKIAPDYQSLFFRVNARDDNMQDAANALMAELATIDQHGFSAEELDDVKSTRLTWLKNAVDQQAERDLRMLTSRLASSSLNNTPFLSPEETYQLSKRLWQQITVQSLAEKWQQLRKNQDAFWEQMVNNELAAKKALSPAAILALEKEYANKKLAAYIFPGRNLSLTVDADPQAEISSKETLAENLTSLTLSNGARVILAKSAGEEQKLQITAVSNKGDLSFPAQQKSLIALANKAVSGSGVGELSSSSLKRWSAENSVTMSSKVSGMNTLLSVSARTNNPEPGFQLINQRITHSTINDNIWASLQNAQIQALKTLDQRPAEKFAQQMYETRYADDRTKLLQENQIVQFTAADALAADRQLFSSPADITFVIVGNVSEDKLVALITRYLGSIKHSDSPLAAGKPLTRATDNASVTVKEQNEPVAQFSQWKRYDSRTPVNLATRMALDAFNVALAKDLRVNIREQASGAYSVSSRLSVDPQAKDISHLLAFTCQPERHDELLTLANEVMVKRLAKGISEQELNEYQQNVQRSLDIQQRSVQQLANTIVNSLIQYDDPAAWTEQEQLLKQMTVENVNTAVKQYLSHPVNTYTGVLLPK
;
A
#
# COMPACT_ATOMS: atom_id res chain seq x y z
N ASN A 1 -4.37 -29.32 4.13
CA ASN A 1 -4.32 -29.07 2.68
C ASN A 1 -5.33 -27.96 2.35
N ASP A 2 -4.89 -26.72 2.43
CA ASP A 2 -5.72 -25.55 2.15
C ASP A 2 -5.50 -25.15 0.69
N LYS A 3 -6.54 -25.31 -0.13
CA LYS A 3 -6.50 -24.98 -1.56
C LYS A 3 -6.37 -23.46 -1.81
N GLU A 4 -6.66 -22.64 -0.81
CA GLU A 4 -6.53 -21.19 -0.89
C GLU A 4 -5.15 -20.68 -0.42
N ASN A 5 -4.34 -21.58 0.15
CA ASN A 5 -2.99 -21.22 0.56
C ASN A 5 -2.13 -20.89 -0.67
N ARG A 6 -1.49 -19.72 -0.66
CA ARG A 6 -0.68 -19.19 -1.77
C ARG A 6 0.81 -19.44 -1.59
N VAL A 7 1.22 -20.07 -0.50
CA VAL A 7 2.62 -20.14 -0.09
C VAL A 7 3.00 -21.58 0.22
N ASN A 8 4.13 -22.00 -0.31
CA ASN A 8 4.81 -23.22 0.12
C ASN A 8 5.85 -22.85 1.17
N GLY A 9 5.86 -23.49 2.32
CA GLY A 9 6.79 -23.14 3.38
C GLY A 9 6.78 -24.10 4.54
N ILE A 10 7.77 -23.91 5.41
CA ILE A 10 7.92 -24.65 6.66
C ILE A 10 8.05 -23.68 7.82
N ALA A 11 7.47 -24.04 8.96
CA ALA A 11 7.56 -23.26 10.17
C ALA A 11 7.79 -24.14 11.39
N LEU A 12 8.56 -23.63 12.33
CA LEU A 12 8.71 -24.18 13.67
C LEU A 12 7.95 -23.28 14.66
N TYR A 13 7.02 -23.84 15.37
CA TYR A 13 6.19 -23.17 16.37
C TYR A 13 6.59 -23.58 17.77
N TYR A 14 6.58 -22.63 18.69
CA TYR A 14 6.71 -22.83 20.13
C TYR A 14 5.50 -22.25 20.83
N ARG A 15 4.88 -23.01 21.73
CA ARG A 15 3.88 -22.48 22.65
C ARG A 15 4.59 -21.96 23.89
N LEU A 16 4.34 -20.71 24.25
CA LEU A 16 4.92 -20.02 25.38
C LEU A 16 3.85 -19.40 26.26
N PRO A 17 4.07 -19.29 27.57
CA PRO A 17 3.24 -18.43 28.40
C PRO A 17 3.21 -17.00 27.86
N MET A 18 2.07 -16.33 28.01
CA MET A 18 1.97 -14.91 27.67
C MET A 18 2.71 -14.08 28.72
N VAL A 19 3.63 -13.23 28.29
CA VAL A 19 4.28 -12.30 29.22
C VAL A 19 3.28 -11.22 29.63
N GLN A 20 2.87 -11.24 30.88
CA GLN A 20 2.03 -10.19 31.47
C GLN A 20 2.94 -9.05 31.96
N VAL A 21 2.83 -7.87 31.31
CA VAL A 21 3.68 -6.73 31.63
C VAL A 21 3.10 -5.98 32.84
N ASN A 22 3.60 -6.32 34.04
CA ASN A 22 3.15 -5.73 35.29
C ASN A 22 4.23 -4.96 36.04
N ASP A 23 5.50 -5.17 35.66
CA ASP A 23 6.68 -4.56 36.28
C ASP A 23 7.80 -4.37 35.25
N GLU A 24 8.94 -3.81 35.70
CA GLU A 24 10.09 -3.56 34.84
C GLU A 24 10.73 -4.86 34.31
N GLN A 25 10.73 -5.92 35.08
CA GLN A 25 11.31 -7.20 34.68
C GLN A 25 10.51 -7.84 33.55
N SER A 26 9.20 -7.89 33.67
CA SER A 26 8.33 -8.39 32.62
C SER A 26 8.32 -7.49 31.36
N PHE A 27 8.55 -6.18 31.52
CA PHE A 27 8.76 -5.27 30.39
C PHE A 27 10.05 -5.58 29.62
N ILE A 28 11.16 -5.86 30.35
CA ILE A 28 12.43 -6.31 29.76
C ILE A 28 12.23 -7.64 29.04
N GLU A 29 11.59 -8.62 29.69
CA GLU A 29 11.34 -9.93 29.11
C GLU A 29 10.52 -9.85 27.80
N GLN A 30 9.47 -9.05 27.76
CA GLN A 30 8.68 -8.81 26.53
C GLN A 30 9.55 -8.19 25.42
N ALA A 31 10.43 -7.24 25.80
CA ALA A 31 11.34 -6.61 24.87
C ALA A 31 12.37 -7.59 24.30
N GLU A 32 12.91 -8.50 25.13
CA GLU A 32 13.84 -9.56 24.69
C GLU A 32 13.20 -10.47 23.64
N TRP A 33 11.99 -11.01 23.88
CA TRP A 33 11.26 -11.79 22.89
C TRP A 33 11.03 -11.03 21.59
N SER A 34 10.65 -9.77 21.69
CA SER A 34 10.41 -8.91 20.53
C SER A 34 11.69 -8.60 19.75
N MET A 35 12.84 -8.43 20.44
CA MET A 35 14.14 -8.21 19.79
C MET A 35 14.67 -9.48 19.13
N LEU A 36 14.52 -10.65 19.74
CA LEU A 36 14.84 -11.94 19.10
C LEU A 36 14.11 -12.14 17.77
N VAL A 37 12.81 -11.87 17.77
CA VAL A 37 11.97 -11.92 16.56
C VAL A 37 12.48 -10.95 15.51
N GLN A 38 12.84 -9.74 15.88
CA GLN A 38 13.32 -8.73 14.94
C GLN A 38 14.70 -9.08 14.38
N LEU A 39 15.61 -9.56 15.21
CA LEU A 39 16.95 -9.98 14.80
C LEU A 39 16.90 -11.14 13.80
N PHE A 40 16.09 -12.16 14.07
CA PHE A 40 15.85 -13.25 13.11
C PHE A 40 15.31 -12.74 11.77
N ASN A 41 14.27 -11.89 11.82
CA ASN A 41 13.67 -11.33 10.61
C ASN A 41 14.68 -10.50 9.81
N GLN A 42 15.52 -9.74 10.48
CA GLN A 42 16.52 -8.91 9.83
C GLN A 42 17.57 -9.76 9.10
N ARG A 43 18.13 -10.77 9.76
CA ARG A 43 19.09 -11.71 9.14
C ARG A 43 18.49 -12.41 7.93
N LEU A 44 17.29 -12.97 8.09
CA LEU A 44 16.62 -13.69 7.02
C LEU A 44 16.38 -12.79 5.80
N GLN A 45 15.93 -11.56 6.01
CA GLN A 45 15.70 -10.61 4.92
C GLN A 45 17.02 -10.21 4.23
N GLU A 46 18.08 -9.97 4.97
CA GLU A 46 19.38 -9.61 4.41
C GLU A 46 19.98 -10.75 3.58
N ARG A 47 19.87 -12.01 4.03
CA ARG A 47 20.33 -13.20 3.28
C ARG A 47 19.49 -13.46 2.03
N ILE A 48 18.18 -13.18 2.05
CA ILE A 48 17.34 -13.25 0.85
C ILE A 48 17.74 -12.15 -0.14
N GLN A 49 17.92 -10.93 0.33
CA GLN A 49 18.25 -9.78 -0.53
C GLN A 49 19.67 -9.84 -1.09
N SER A 50 20.63 -10.37 -0.35
CA SER A 50 22.00 -10.60 -0.85
C SER A 50 22.08 -11.71 -1.91
N GLY A 51 21.03 -12.51 -2.06
CA GLY A 51 21.00 -13.64 -2.97
C GLY A 51 21.64 -14.92 -2.42
N GLU A 52 21.97 -14.95 -1.14
CA GLU A 52 22.46 -16.16 -0.48
C GLU A 52 21.36 -17.25 -0.45
N LEU A 53 20.10 -16.83 -0.24
CA LEU A 53 18.92 -17.70 -0.19
C LEU A 53 18.05 -17.56 -1.47
N LYS A 54 18.60 -17.91 -2.64
CA LYS A 54 17.94 -17.72 -3.96
C LYS A 54 16.63 -18.48 -4.12
N THR A 55 16.50 -19.63 -3.47
CA THR A 55 15.32 -20.51 -3.55
C THR A 55 14.23 -20.14 -2.54
N ILE A 56 14.47 -19.10 -1.74
CA ILE A 56 13.55 -18.62 -0.72
C ILE A 56 12.85 -17.35 -1.21
N SER A 57 11.52 -17.33 -1.10
CA SER A 57 10.68 -16.18 -1.48
C SER A 57 10.46 -15.19 -0.34
N GLY A 58 10.66 -15.63 0.90
CA GLY A 58 10.46 -14.82 2.10
C GLY A 58 10.43 -15.67 3.36
N GLY A 59 10.18 -15.03 4.46
CA GLY A 59 9.98 -15.69 5.75
C GLY A 59 9.75 -14.68 6.84
N THR A 60 9.39 -15.16 8.01
CA THR A 60 9.11 -14.31 9.16
C THR A 60 9.20 -15.09 10.46
N ALA A 61 9.67 -14.44 11.51
CA ALA A 61 9.37 -14.82 12.88
C ALA A 61 8.29 -13.89 13.44
N ARG A 62 7.40 -14.42 14.25
CA ARG A 62 6.33 -13.64 14.85
C ARG A 62 5.84 -14.30 16.13
N SER A 63 5.45 -13.46 17.10
CA SER A 63 4.67 -13.88 18.26
C SER A 63 3.18 -13.56 18.02
N VAL A 64 2.31 -14.51 18.30
CA VAL A 64 0.85 -14.39 18.15
C VAL A 64 0.16 -14.91 19.41
N LYS A 65 -0.74 -14.11 19.98
CA LYS A 65 -1.59 -14.56 21.09
C LYS A 65 -2.56 -15.64 20.59
N ILE A 66 -2.54 -16.81 21.20
CA ILE A 66 -3.39 -17.97 20.84
C ILE A 66 -4.46 -18.27 21.90
N ALA A 67 -4.25 -17.84 23.13
CA ALA A 67 -5.19 -17.92 24.24
C ALA A 67 -4.89 -16.80 25.25
N PRO A 68 -5.76 -16.54 26.24
CA PRO A 68 -5.51 -15.47 27.23
C PRO A 68 -4.12 -15.53 27.87
N ASP A 69 -3.66 -16.74 28.22
CA ASP A 69 -2.41 -16.96 28.95
C ASP A 69 -1.28 -17.54 28.08
N TYR A 70 -1.51 -17.71 26.77
CA TYR A 70 -0.56 -18.35 25.87
C TYR A 70 -0.35 -17.56 24.58
N GLN A 71 0.90 -17.52 24.14
CA GLN A 71 1.34 -17.04 22.84
C GLN A 71 2.04 -18.16 22.06
N SER A 72 1.98 -18.08 20.75
CA SER A 72 2.81 -18.88 19.86
C SER A 72 3.90 -18.02 19.27
N LEU A 73 5.15 -18.39 19.47
CA LEU A 73 6.29 -17.85 18.75
C LEU A 73 6.64 -18.82 17.62
N PHE A 74 6.70 -18.32 16.39
CA PHE A 74 7.06 -19.15 15.26
C PHE A 74 8.13 -18.51 14.37
N PHE A 75 8.87 -19.40 13.70
CA PHE A 75 9.87 -19.07 12.69
C PHE A 75 9.48 -19.77 11.40
N ARG A 76 9.29 -19.01 10.33
CA ARG A 76 8.78 -19.52 9.04
C ARG A 76 9.69 -19.11 7.91
N VAL A 77 9.92 -20.03 6.97
CA VAL A 77 10.59 -19.77 5.70
C VAL A 77 9.71 -20.29 4.57
N ASN A 78 9.55 -19.50 3.52
CA ASN A 78 8.74 -19.81 2.37
C ASN A 78 9.63 -20.12 1.16
N ALA A 79 9.41 -21.27 0.53
CA ALA A 79 10.07 -21.62 -0.72
C ALA A 79 9.60 -20.71 -1.87
N ARG A 80 10.46 -20.44 -2.82
CA ARG A 80 10.11 -19.72 -4.04
C ARG A 80 9.26 -20.59 -4.96
N ASP A 81 9.63 -21.86 -5.06
CA ASP A 81 8.95 -22.87 -5.86
C ASP A 81 8.36 -23.97 -4.94
N ASP A 82 8.05 -25.13 -5.47
CA ASP A 82 7.53 -26.27 -4.69
C ASP A 82 8.63 -27.01 -3.90
N ASN A 83 9.83 -26.43 -3.75
CA ASN A 83 10.96 -27.08 -3.10
C ASN A 83 10.95 -26.88 -1.57
N MET A 84 10.21 -27.75 -0.90
CA MET A 84 10.10 -27.76 0.56
C MET A 84 11.43 -28.07 1.26
N GLN A 85 12.33 -28.83 0.60
CA GLN A 85 13.64 -29.16 1.14
C GLN A 85 14.51 -27.91 1.31
N ASP A 86 14.50 -27.00 0.33
CA ASP A 86 15.28 -25.78 0.41
C ASP A 86 14.77 -24.85 1.51
N ALA A 87 13.44 -24.75 1.68
CA ALA A 87 12.85 -23.99 2.78
C ALA A 87 13.25 -24.57 4.15
N ALA A 88 13.22 -25.89 4.30
CA ALA A 88 13.64 -26.56 5.51
C ALA A 88 15.15 -26.34 5.78
N ASN A 89 15.99 -26.52 4.78
CA ASN A 89 17.42 -26.27 4.90
C ASN A 89 17.75 -24.83 5.31
N ALA A 90 17.06 -23.84 4.72
CA ALA A 90 17.26 -22.43 5.05
C ALA A 90 16.85 -22.12 6.50
N LEU A 91 15.69 -22.63 6.94
CA LEU A 91 15.23 -22.44 8.32
C LEU A 91 16.16 -23.12 9.32
N MET A 92 16.52 -24.41 9.08
CA MET A 92 17.43 -25.17 9.94
C MET A 92 18.81 -24.52 10.03
N ALA A 93 19.35 -24.03 8.91
CA ALA A 93 20.64 -23.33 8.87
C ALA A 93 20.61 -22.07 9.73
N GLU A 94 19.54 -21.26 9.63
CA GLU A 94 19.43 -20.03 10.43
C GLU A 94 19.30 -20.33 11.92
N LEU A 95 18.41 -21.27 12.30
CA LEU A 95 18.27 -21.70 13.70
C LEU A 95 19.58 -22.22 14.27
N ALA A 96 20.30 -23.08 13.52
CA ALA A 96 21.59 -23.66 13.96
C ALA A 96 22.71 -22.59 14.00
N THR A 97 22.69 -21.60 13.10
CA THR A 97 23.63 -20.48 13.16
C THR A 97 23.43 -19.67 14.46
N ILE A 98 22.18 -19.44 14.86
CA ILE A 98 21.89 -18.75 16.13
C ILE A 98 22.26 -19.66 17.32
N ASP A 99 22.01 -20.96 17.25
CA ASP A 99 22.39 -21.93 18.30
C ASP A 99 23.90 -21.90 18.55
N GLN A 100 24.74 -21.79 17.49
CA GLN A 100 26.20 -21.85 17.56
C GLN A 100 26.86 -20.50 17.89
N HIS A 101 26.33 -19.41 17.38
CA HIS A 101 27.01 -18.10 17.39
C HIS A 101 26.23 -17.00 18.07
N GLY A 102 24.92 -17.20 18.35
CA GLY A 102 24.05 -16.16 18.90
C GLY A 102 23.88 -14.98 17.95
N PHE A 103 23.67 -13.79 18.54
CA PHE A 103 23.62 -12.52 17.84
C PHE A 103 24.84 -11.66 18.21
N SER A 104 25.29 -10.78 17.32
CA SER A 104 26.39 -9.88 17.61
C SER A 104 25.94 -8.64 18.41
N ALA A 105 26.88 -7.95 19.03
CA ALA A 105 26.61 -6.70 19.72
C ALA A 105 26.11 -5.61 18.74
N GLU A 106 26.70 -5.57 17.54
CA GLU A 106 26.34 -4.61 16.49
C GLU A 106 24.90 -4.81 15.99
N GLU A 107 24.45 -6.06 15.83
CA GLU A 107 23.05 -6.37 15.46
C GLU A 107 22.08 -5.90 16.56
N LEU A 108 22.39 -6.20 17.83
CA LEU A 108 21.55 -5.80 18.95
C LEU A 108 21.49 -4.27 19.11
N ASP A 109 22.62 -3.59 18.96
CA ASP A 109 22.68 -2.12 19.04
C ASP A 109 21.90 -1.47 17.87
N ASP A 110 21.96 -2.07 16.68
CA ASP A 110 21.18 -1.63 15.54
C ASP A 110 19.67 -1.73 15.81
N VAL A 111 19.21 -2.88 16.32
CA VAL A 111 17.80 -3.10 16.67
C VAL A 111 17.35 -2.14 17.77
N LYS A 112 18.14 -1.95 18.84
CA LYS A 112 17.82 -1.02 19.93
C LYS A 112 17.72 0.42 19.43
N SER A 113 18.71 0.87 18.66
CA SER A 113 18.77 2.22 18.10
C SER A 113 17.57 2.51 17.21
N THR A 114 17.28 1.60 16.28
CA THR A 114 16.13 1.73 15.35
C THR A 114 14.81 1.82 16.11
N ARG A 115 14.62 0.98 17.13
CA ARG A 115 13.40 0.99 17.95
C ARG A 115 13.27 2.24 18.81
N LEU A 116 14.38 2.71 19.43
CA LEU A 116 14.38 3.95 20.21
C LEU A 116 14.08 5.16 19.32
N THR A 117 14.62 5.20 18.11
CA THR A 117 14.29 6.25 17.12
C THR A 117 12.81 6.23 16.78
N TRP A 118 12.23 5.04 16.55
CA TRP A 118 10.79 4.92 16.31
C TRP A 118 9.94 5.40 17.50
N LEU A 119 10.32 5.05 18.74
CA LEU A 119 9.65 5.52 19.95
C LEU A 119 9.78 7.04 20.12
N LYS A 120 10.96 7.60 19.85
CA LYS A 120 11.18 9.05 19.89
C LYS A 120 10.29 9.78 18.86
N ASN A 121 10.20 9.26 17.64
CA ASN A 121 9.29 9.79 16.62
C ASN A 121 7.82 9.73 17.08
N ALA A 122 7.45 8.69 17.81
CA ALA A 122 6.10 8.57 18.38
C ALA A 122 5.83 9.61 19.48
N VAL A 123 6.84 10.03 20.23
CA VAL A 123 6.77 11.17 21.18
C VAL A 123 6.57 12.48 20.42
N ASP A 124 7.42 12.74 19.43
CA ASP A 124 7.39 13.98 18.66
C ASP A 124 6.08 14.18 17.89
N GLN A 125 5.39 13.09 17.56
CA GLN A 125 4.08 13.09 16.87
C GLN A 125 2.88 12.96 17.82
N GLN A 126 3.09 13.09 19.13
CA GLN A 126 2.01 12.85 20.10
C GLN A 126 0.83 13.80 19.93
N ALA A 127 1.09 15.07 19.62
CA ALA A 127 0.06 16.09 19.41
C ALA A 127 -0.75 15.89 18.11
N GLU A 128 -0.20 15.14 17.14
CA GLU A 128 -0.79 14.90 15.82
C GLU A 128 -1.67 13.61 15.79
N ARG A 129 -1.86 12.95 16.95
CA ARG A 129 -2.55 11.65 16.99
C ARG A 129 -4.05 11.78 16.85
N ASP A 130 -4.60 10.98 15.95
CA ASP A 130 -6.04 10.78 15.79
C ASP A 130 -6.64 10.12 17.06
N LEU A 131 -7.79 10.63 17.50
CA LEU A 131 -8.59 10.07 18.59
C LEU A 131 -8.91 8.58 18.38
N ARG A 132 -9.12 8.14 17.13
CA ARG A 132 -9.34 6.74 16.77
C ARG A 132 -8.15 5.84 17.14
N MET A 133 -6.93 6.32 16.89
CA MET A 133 -5.71 5.61 17.24
C MET A 133 -5.56 5.48 18.77
N LEU A 134 -5.86 6.54 19.51
CA LEU A 134 -5.85 6.53 20.98
C LEU A 134 -6.88 5.56 21.54
N THR A 135 -8.11 5.58 21.01
CA THR A 135 -9.19 4.67 21.41
C THR A 135 -8.82 3.21 21.13
N SER A 136 -8.24 2.92 19.95
CA SER A 136 -7.79 1.57 19.59
C SER A 136 -6.67 1.07 20.52
N ARG A 137 -5.72 1.93 20.89
CA ARG A 137 -4.65 1.59 21.84
C ARG A 137 -5.20 1.33 23.24
N LEU A 138 -6.12 2.16 23.71
CA LEU A 138 -6.76 1.99 25.01
C LEU A 138 -7.55 0.67 25.07
N ALA A 139 -8.34 0.38 24.05
CA ALA A 139 -9.06 -0.89 23.91
C ALA A 139 -8.11 -2.10 23.90
N SER A 140 -7.01 -2.03 23.13
CA SER A 140 -6.00 -3.09 23.09
C SER A 140 -5.31 -3.29 24.43
N SER A 141 -4.95 -2.20 25.13
CA SER A 141 -4.37 -2.25 26.47
C SER A 141 -5.32 -2.91 27.48
N SER A 142 -6.59 -2.53 27.48
CA SER A 142 -7.61 -3.11 28.33
C SER A 142 -7.84 -4.60 28.05
N LEU A 143 -7.97 -4.99 26.76
CA LEU A 143 -8.19 -6.39 26.35
C LEU A 143 -6.99 -7.31 26.66
N ASN A 144 -5.79 -6.77 26.65
CA ASN A 144 -4.57 -7.54 26.92
C ASN A 144 -4.04 -7.36 28.35
N ASN A 145 -4.76 -6.63 29.18
CA ASN A 145 -4.36 -6.32 30.56
C ASN A 145 -2.92 -5.79 30.65
N THR A 146 -2.57 -4.84 29.75
CA THR A 146 -1.24 -4.22 29.70
C THR A 146 -1.30 -2.76 30.14
N PRO A 147 -0.25 -2.18 30.75
CA PRO A 147 -0.23 -0.78 31.12
C PRO A 147 -0.46 0.13 29.92
N PHE A 148 -1.30 1.15 30.08
CA PHE A 148 -1.50 2.18 29.08
C PHE A 148 -0.50 3.33 29.34
N LEU A 149 0.67 3.20 28.75
CA LEU A 149 1.74 4.21 28.86
C LEU A 149 1.60 5.25 27.73
N SER A 150 1.91 6.51 28.06
CA SER A 150 2.10 7.54 27.05
C SER A 150 3.32 7.22 26.16
N PRO A 151 3.45 7.83 24.98
CA PRO A 151 4.65 7.70 24.16
C PRO A 151 5.93 8.09 24.89
N GLU A 152 5.89 9.21 25.65
CA GLU A 152 7.03 9.69 26.42
C GLU A 152 7.43 8.68 27.49
N GLU A 153 6.46 8.19 28.29
CA GLU A 153 6.73 7.17 29.32
C GLU A 153 7.30 5.90 28.68
N THR A 154 6.74 5.45 27.54
CA THR A 154 7.22 4.27 26.81
C THR A 154 8.66 4.48 26.33
N TYR A 155 8.96 5.65 25.77
CA TYR A 155 10.30 5.99 25.29
C TYR A 155 11.33 6.02 26.43
N GLN A 156 11.04 6.73 27.52
CA GLN A 156 11.94 6.88 28.66
C GLN A 156 12.17 5.53 29.36
N LEU A 157 11.12 4.76 29.56
CA LEU A 157 11.19 3.43 30.14
C LEU A 157 12.04 2.50 29.27
N SER A 158 11.78 2.46 27.97
CA SER A 158 12.56 1.66 27.01
C SER A 158 14.03 2.09 26.98
N LYS A 159 14.31 3.39 26.90
CA LYS A 159 15.67 3.93 26.89
C LYS A 159 16.48 3.52 28.13
N ARG A 160 15.83 3.47 29.28
CA ARG A 160 16.47 3.06 30.55
C ARG A 160 16.61 1.54 30.65
N LEU A 161 15.55 0.79 30.42
CA LEU A 161 15.52 -0.64 30.69
C LEU A 161 16.22 -1.49 29.62
N TRP A 162 16.19 -1.08 28.34
CA TRP A 162 16.84 -1.84 27.29
C TRP A 162 18.37 -1.83 27.35
N GLN A 163 18.96 -0.99 28.18
CA GLN A 163 20.39 -1.07 28.49
C GLN A 163 20.75 -2.40 29.19
N GLN A 164 19.80 -3.01 29.91
CA GLN A 164 19.99 -4.29 30.58
C GLN A 164 19.89 -5.50 29.63
N ILE A 165 19.32 -5.33 28.44
CA ILE A 165 19.27 -6.38 27.42
C ILE A 165 20.64 -6.47 26.75
N THR A 166 21.29 -7.62 26.87
CA THR A 166 22.63 -7.89 26.33
C THR A 166 22.58 -9.06 25.35
N VAL A 167 23.65 -9.25 24.59
CA VAL A 167 23.79 -10.46 23.76
C VAL A 167 23.74 -11.73 24.61
N GLN A 168 24.25 -11.68 25.83
CA GLN A 168 24.20 -12.78 26.77
C GLN A 168 22.75 -13.07 27.22
N SER A 169 21.97 -12.05 27.61
CA SER A 169 20.57 -12.26 28.03
C SER A 169 19.72 -12.81 26.88
N LEU A 170 19.95 -12.34 25.64
CA LEU A 170 19.29 -12.89 24.45
C LEU A 170 19.73 -14.34 24.15
N ALA A 171 21.00 -14.69 24.36
CA ALA A 171 21.47 -16.06 24.19
C ALA A 171 20.80 -17.01 25.21
N GLU A 172 20.67 -16.58 26.47
CA GLU A 172 19.96 -17.33 27.51
C GLU A 172 18.48 -17.51 27.16
N LYS A 173 17.81 -16.44 26.70
CA LYS A 173 16.42 -16.48 26.23
C LYS A 173 16.26 -17.40 25.03
N TRP A 174 17.19 -17.39 24.07
CA TRP A 174 17.20 -18.30 22.94
C TRP A 174 17.36 -19.75 23.37
N GLN A 175 18.30 -20.04 24.27
CA GLN A 175 18.48 -21.40 24.81
C GLN A 175 17.24 -21.90 25.56
N GLN A 176 16.57 -21.01 26.33
CA GLN A 176 15.29 -21.33 26.95
C GLN A 176 14.24 -21.74 25.92
N LEU A 177 14.13 -20.99 24.82
CA LEU A 177 13.22 -21.31 23.71
C LEU A 177 13.56 -22.66 23.08
N ARG A 178 14.84 -22.92 22.75
CA ARG A 178 15.27 -24.15 22.09
C ARG A 178 15.12 -25.41 22.96
N LYS A 179 15.09 -25.27 24.28
CA LYS A 179 14.81 -26.33 25.25
C LYS A 179 13.32 -26.59 25.47
N ASN A 180 12.45 -25.73 24.93
CA ASN A 180 11.00 -25.90 25.08
C ASN A 180 10.52 -27.10 24.29
N GLN A 181 9.96 -28.11 24.98
CA GLN A 181 9.44 -29.33 24.35
C GLN A 181 8.04 -29.14 23.74
N ASP A 182 7.38 -28.03 24.02
CA ASP A 182 6.08 -27.71 23.46
C ASP A 182 6.25 -26.98 22.10
N ALA A 183 6.83 -27.72 21.17
CA ALA A 183 7.14 -27.25 19.84
C ALA A 183 6.63 -28.22 18.78
N PHE A 184 6.23 -27.68 17.62
CA PHE A 184 5.82 -28.51 16.48
C PHE A 184 6.22 -27.88 15.14
N TRP A 185 6.39 -28.75 14.16
CA TRP A 185 6.65 -28.35 12.79
C TRP A 185 5.36 -28.30 11.98
N GLU A 186 5.19 -27.25 11.19
CA GLU A 186 4.13 -27.10 10.22
C GLU A 186 4.71 -26.99 8.81
N GLN A 187 4.11 -27.68 7.86
CA GLN A 187 4.38 -27.51 6.44
C GLN A 187 3.11 -26.98 5.76
N MET A 188 3.24 -25.85 5.10
CA MET A 188 2.19 -25.27 4.27
C MET A 188 2.45 -25.61 2.83
N VAL A 189 1.44 -26.11 2.14
CA VAL A 189 1.52 -26.49 0.73
C VAL A 189 0.31 -25.94 -0.02
N ASN A 190 0.54 -25.34 -1.20
CA ASN A 190 -0.47 -24.67 -2.00
C ASN A 190 -1.12 -25.53 -3.08
N ASN A 191 -0.56 -26.71 -3.38
CA ASN A 191 -1.06 -27.59 -4.43
C ASN A 191 -0.65 -29.06 -4.19
N GLU A 192 -1.17 -29.97 -5.01
CA GLU A 192 -0.88 -31.42 -4.89
C GLU A 192 0.59 -31.76 -5.17
N LEU A 193 1.26 -31.01 -6.05
CA LEU A 193 2.67 -31.22 -6.36
C LEU A 193 3.55 -30.87 -5.16
N ALA A 194 3.29 -29.73 -4.52
CA ALA A 194 3.98 -29.34 -3.30
C ALA A 194 3.68 -30.31 -2.15
N ALA A 195 2.44 -30.83 -2.06
CA ALA A 195 2.08 -31.84 -1.06
C ALA A 195 2.87 -33.15 -1.24
N LYS A 196 3.14 -33.57 -2.50
CA LYS A 196 3.98 -34.75 -2.79
C LYS A 196 5.45 -34.52 -2.45
N LYS A 197 5.90 -33.25 -2.42
CA LYS A 197 7.27 -32.86 -2.05
C LYS A 197 7.40 -32.49 -0.55
N ALA A 198 6.33 -32.57 0.22
CA ALA A 198 6.38 -32.34 1.66
C ALA A 198 7.30 -33.36 2.34
N LEU A 199 8.07 -32.88 3.32
CA LEU A 199 9.00 -33.70 4.07
C LEU A 199 8.25 -34.59 5.06
N SER A 200 8.68 -35.84 5.20
CA SER A 200 8.17 -36.69 6.27
C SER A 200 8.66 -36.20 7.64
N PRO A 201 7.95 -36.49 8.73
CA PRO A 201 8.45 -36.16 10.08
C PRO A 201 9.86 -36.71 10.36
N ALA A 202 10.17 -37.90 9.84
CA ALA A 202 11.50 -38.50 9.96
C ALA A 202 12.57 -37.71 9.21
N ALA A 203 12.24 -37.17 8.04
CA ALA A 203 13.14 -36.32 7.27
C ALA A 203 13.43 -34.99 7.99
N ILE A 204 12.42 -34.37 8.60
CA ILE A 204 12.60 -33.13 9.38
C ILE A 204 13.50 -33.39 10.59
N LEU A 205 13.28 -34.47 11.35
CA LEU A 205 14.13 -34.85 12.47
C LEU A 205 15.57 -35.20 12.04
N ALA A 206 15.74 -35.79 10.87
CA ALA A 206 17.07 -36.06 10.31
C ALA A 206 17.81 -34.76 9.99
N LEU A 207 17.13 -33.78 9.41
CA LEU A 207 17.68 -32.44 9.14
C LEU A 207 18.05 -31.72 10.46
N GLU A 208 17.22 -31.75 11.46
CA GLU A 208 17.55 -31.18 12.79
C GLU A 208 18.86 -31.77 13.33
N LYS A 209 19.04 -33.08 13.28
CA LYS A 209 20.27 -33.76 13.72
C LYS A 209 21.47 -33.40 12.83
N GLU A 210 21.29 -33.30 11.52
CA GLU A 210 22.34 -32.88 10.59
C GLU A 210 22.82 -31.49 10.95
N TYR A 211 21.91 -30.51 11.03
CA TYR A 211 22.28 -29.11 11.29
C TYR A 211 22.78 -28.87 12.70
N ALA A 212 22.35 -29.64 13.71
CA ALA A 212 22.91 -29.59 15.07
C ALA A 212 24.39 -29.97 15.11
N ASN A 213 24.86 -30.83 14.19
CA ASN A 213 26.27 -31.27 14.11
C ASN A 213 27.09 -30.54 13.03
N LYS A 214 26.46 -29.82 12.15
CA LYS A 214 27.08 -29.08 11.05
C LYS A 214 27.76 -27.81 11.56
N LYS A 215 29.06 -27.65 11.27
CA LYS A 215 29.74 -26.35 11.54
C LYS A 215 29.25 -25.31 10.54
N LEU A 216 28.67 -24.24 11.04
CA LEU A 216 28.18 -23.12 10.25
C LEU A 216 29.07 -21.89 10.51
N ALA A 217 29.21 -21.04 9.50
CA ALA A 217 29.85 -19.75 9.66
C ALA A 217 28.96 -18.81 10.48
N ALA A 218 29.57 -17.97 11.31
CA ALA A 218 28.84 -16.90 11.99
C ALA A 218 28.25 -15.94 10.95
N TYR A 219 27.07 -15.40 11.25
CA TYR A 219 26.50 -14.33 10.45
C TYR A 219 27.36 -13.07 10.58
N ILE A 220 27.66 -12.44 9.46
CA ILE A 220 28.41 -11.18 9.43
C ILE A 220 27.41 -10.05 9.18
N PHE A 221 27.21 -9.21 10.18
CA PHE A 221 26.37 -8.03 10.05
C PHE A 221 26.99 -7.05 9.04
N PRO A 222 26.29 -6.63 7.98
CA PRO A 222 26.87 -5.82 6.90
C PRO A 222 27.23 -4.38 7.33
N GLY A 223 27.01 -4.03 8.61
CA GLY A 223 27.33 -2.73 9.17
C GLY A 223 26.33 -1.63 8.79
N ARG A 224 26.65 -0.41 9.23
CA ARG A 224 25.85 0.80 8.95
C ARG A 224 26.58 1.66 7.92
N ASN A 225 26.32 1.48 6.64
CA ASN A 225 26.53 2.57 5.69
C ASN A 225 25.19 3.29 5.52
N LEU A 226 25.04 4.43 6.19
CA LEU A 226 23.81 5.22 6.24
C LEU A 226 24.00 6.60 5.59
N SER A 227 24.92 6.73 4.67
CA SER A 227 25.09 7.96 3.90
C SER A 227 24.31 7.90 2.60
N LEU A 228 23.32 8.78 2.42
CA LEU A 228 22.66 9.01 1.16
C LEU A 228 23.30 10.23 0.52
N THR A 229 24.35 10.00 -0.26
CA THR A 229 25.03 11.07 -0.98
C THR A 229 24.22 11.47 -2.21
N VAL A 230 23.94 12.74 -2.36
CA VAL A 230 23.30 13.32 -3.55
C VAL A 230 24.29 14.26 -4.20
N ASP A 231 24.70 13.92 -5.42
CA ASP A 231 25.45 14.82 -6.27
C ASP A 231 24.47 15.80 -6.93
N ALA A 232 24.08 16.81 -6.15
CA ALA A 232 23.13 17.82 -6.60
C ALA A 232 23.89 19.07 -7.04
N ASP A 233 23.98 19.25 -8.34
CA ASP A 233 24.50 20.50 -8.93
C ASP A 233 23.41 21.58 -8.88
N PRO A 234 23.60 22.68 -8.13
CA PRO A 234 22.57 23.70 -7.93
C PRO A 234 22.47 24.67 -9.13
N GLN A 235 22.40 24.15 -10.36
CA GLN A 235 22.30 25.00 -11.57
C GLN A 235 20.87 25.41 -11.92
N ALA A 236 19.84 24.87 -11.26
CA ALA A 236 18.49 25.21 -11.59
C ALA A 236 18.02 26.48 -10.86
N GLU A 237 17.45 27.38 -11.65
CA GLU A 237 16.82 28.62 -11.18
C GLU A 237 15.30 28.48 -11.23
N ILE A 238 14.60 29.31 -10.45
CA ILE A 238 13.16 29.49 -10.58
C ILE A 238 12.90 30.37 -11.79
N SER A 239 12.32 29.80 -12.84
CA SER A 239 11.99 30.52 -14.08
C SER A 239 10.72 31.38 -13.95
N SER A 240 9.75 30.91 -13.14
CA SER A 240 8.54 31.68 -12.85
C SER A 240 7.95 31.34 -11.46
N LYS A 241 7.24 32.31 -10.90
CA LYS A 241 6.47 32.16 -9.65
C LYS A 241 5.09 32.79 -9.84
N GLU A 242 4.06 32.04 -9.47
CA GLU A 242 2.65 32.47 -9.55
C GLU A 242 1.92 32.12 -8.26
N THR A 243 1.13 33.03 -7.73
CA THR A 243 0.21 32.77 -6.61
C THR A 243 -1.12 32.28 -7.17
N LEU A 244 -1.46 31.02 -6.94
CA LEU A 244 -2.69 30.39 -7.46
C LEU A 244 -3.90 30.67 -6.53
N ALA A 245 -3.66 30.68 -5.21
CA ALA A 245 -4.66 30.99 -4.19
C ALA A 245 -3.95 31.40 -2.89
N GLU A 246 -4.70 31.78 -1.86
CA GLU A 246 -4.15 31.99 -0.52
C GLU A 246 -3.43 30.70 -0.05
N ASN A 247 -2.18 30.84 0.39
CA ASN A 247 -1.31 29.74 0.80
C ASN A 247 -1.01 28.68 -0.29
N LEU A 248 -1.22 28.98 -1.56
CA LEU A 248 -0.93 28.09 -2.70
C LEU A 248 -0.11 28.82 -3.77
N THR A 249 1.11 28.40 -3.98
CA THR A 249 2.06 29.01 -4.94
C THR A 249 2.56 27.97 -5.93
N SER A 250 2.65 28.33 -7.20
CA SER A 250 3.26 27.54 -8.27
C SER A 250 4.62 28.13 -8.63
N LEU A 251 5.64 27.29 -8.70
CA LEU A 251 6.98 27.62 -9.21
C LEU A 251 7.24 26.76 -10.44
N THR A 252 7.93 27.32 -11.43
CA THR A 252 8.51 26.55 -12.54
C THR A 252 10.02 26.64 -12.46
N LEU A 253 10.69 25.50 -12.54
CA LEU A 253 12.14 25.41 -12.51
C LEU A 253 12.71 25.48 -13.94
N SER A 254 13.97 25.89 -14.08
CA SER A 254 14.66 25.97 -15.39
C SER A 254 14.78 24.61 -16.09
N ASN A 255 14.71 23.48 -15.36
CA ASN A 255 14.62 22.13 -15.93
C ASN A 255 13.20 21.73 -16.38
N GLY A 256 12.23 22.65 -16.30
CA GLY A 256 10.84 22.43 -16.69
C GLY A 256 9.93 21.82 -15.61
N ALA A 257 10.45 21.38 -14.48
CA ALA A 257 9.63 20.83 -13.41
C ALA A 257 8.73 21.91 -12.80
N ARG A 258 7.48 21.57 -12.53
CA ARG A 258 6.52 22.40 -11.80
C ARG A 258 6.52 22.05 -10.31
N VAL A 259 6.47 23.04 -9.43
CA VAL A 259 6.41 22.83 -7.99
C VAL A 259 5.22 23.61 -7.42
N ILE A 260 4.33 22.94 -6.75
CA ILE A 260 3.18 23.52 -6.05
C ILE A 260 3.50 23.52 -4.55
N LEU A 261 3.57 24.70 -3.97
CA LEU A 261 3.79 24.92 -2.53
C LEU A 261 2.48 25.22 -1.85
N ALA A 262 2.18 24.53 -0.76
CA ALA A 262 1.00 24.81 0.06
C ALA A 262 1.35 24.76 1.56
N LYS A 263 0.71 25.65 2.34
CA LYS A 263 0.78 25.63 3.80
C LYS A 263 -0.47 24.97 4.36
N SER A 264 -0.29 24.09 5.36
CA SER A 264 -1.39 23.51 6.12
C SER A 264 -1.88 24.48 7.19
N ALA A 265 -3.18 24.50 7.44
CA ALA A 265 -3.76 25.23 8.57
C ALA A 265 -3.54 24.53 9.92
N GLY A 266 -3.05 23.30 9.93
CA GLY A 266 -2.70 22.54 11.13
C GLY A 266 -1.27 22.80 11.60
N GLU A 267 -0.98 22.39 12.84
CA GLU A 267 0.34 22.54 13.47
C GLU A 267 1.23 21.30 13.30
N GLU A 268 0.92 20.41 12.34
CA GLU A 268 1.70 19.19 12.10
C GLU A 268 3.15 19.51 11.76
N GLN A 269 4.09 18.82 12.42
CA GLN A 269 5.53 18.91 12.12
C GLN A 269 5.93 18.03 10.94
N LYS A 270 5.06 17.93 9.96
CA LYS A 270 5.18 17.08 8.79
C LYS A 270 5.36 17.92 7.54
N LEU A 271 6.27 17.47 6.68
CA LEU A 271 6.42 17.94 5.31
C LEU A 271 6.09 16.77 4.37
N GLN A 272 5.14 16.96 3.48
CA GLN A 272 4.79 16.00 2.44
C GLN A 272 5.30 16.51 1.09
N ILE A 273 6.07 15.68 0.38
CA ILE A 273 6.56 15.95 -0.98
C ILE A 273 5.98 14.83 -1.86
N THR A 274 5.21 15.18 -2.90
CA THR A 274 4.66 14.21 -3.84
C THR A 274 5.03 14.62 -5.27
N ALA A 275 5.84 13.80 -5.94
CA ALA A 275 6.05 13.91 -7.36
C ALA A 275 4.91 13.22 -8.10
N VAL A 276 4.21 13.98 -8.93
CA VAL A 276 3.12 13.53 -9.80
C VAL A 276 3.66 13.52 -11.23
N SER A 277 3.93 12.32 -11.75
CA SER A 277 4.27 12.17 -13.17
C SER A 277 2.99 11.95 -13.98
N ASN A 278 2.90 12.56 -15.17
CA ASN A 278 1.82 12.33 -16.12
C ASN A 278 2.00 11.03 -16.93
N LYS A 279 2.84 10.10 -16.45
CA LYS A 279 3.11 8.79 -17.01
C LYS A 279 2.74 7.70 -16.02
N GLY A 280 2.03 6.69 -16.50
CA GLY A 280 1.59 5.56 -15.71
C GLY A 280 1.69 4.26 -16.50
N ASP A 281 1.04 3.22 -16.02
CA ASP A 281 1.05 1.91 -16.70
C ASP A 281 0.38 1.95 -18.09
N LEU A 282 -0.55 2.89 -18.33
CA LEU A 282 -1.16 3.12 -19.65
C LEU A 282 -0.24 3.83 -20.65
N SER A 283 0.94 4.28 -20.24
CA SER A 283 1.98 4.79 -21.14
C SER A 283 2.75 3.68 -21.85
N PHE A 284 2.57 2.43 -21.43
CA PHE A 284 3.29 1.26 -21.94
C PHE A 284 2.40 0.40 -22.84
N PRO A 285 3.01 -0.39 -23.76
CA PRO A 285 2.27 -1.30 -24.62
C PRO A 285 1.60 -2.43 -23.81
N ALA A 286 0.61 -3.09 -24.42
CA ALA A 286 -0.20 -4.13 -23.77
C ALA A 286 0.64 -5.25 -23.13
N GLN A 287 1.75 -5.62 -23.78
CA GLN A 287 2.67 -6.67 -23.32
C GLN A 287 3.45 -6.32 -22.03
N GLN A 288 3.47 -5.05 -21.64
CA GLN A 288 4.22 -4.58 -20.48
C GLN A 288 3.34 -3.95 -19.40
N LYS A 289 2.16 -3.42 -19.78
CA LYS A 289 1.30 -2.59 -18.92
C LYS A 289 1.09 -3.16 -17.52
N SER A 290 0.73 -4.42 -17.39
CA SER A 290 0.47 -5.04 -16.08
C SER A 290 1.76 -5.33 -15.27
N LEU A 291 2.94 -5.31 -15.90
CA LEU A 291 4.24 -5.50 -15.24
C LEU A 291 4.81 -4.18 -14.69
N ILE A 292 4.31 -3.02 -15.12
CA ILE A 292 4.85 -1.73 -14.69
C ILE A 292 4.60 -1.48 -13.19
N ALA A 293 3.41 -1.78 -12.70
CA ALA A 293 3.14 -1.68 -11.28
C ALA A 293 4.01 -2.65 -10.45
N LEU A 294 4.30 -3.85 -11.00
CA LEU A 294 5.19 -4.82 -10.39
C LEU A 294 6.64 -4.33 -10.38
N ALA A 295 7.11 -3.73 -11.49
CA ALA A 295 8.42 -3.11 -11.62
C ALA A 295 8.61 -1.99 -10.58
N ASN A 296 7.65 -1.08 -10.48
CA ASN A 296 7.67 -0.02 -9.48
C ASN A 296 7.70 -0.55 -8.04
N LYS A 297 6.98 -1.63 -7.76
CA LYS A 297 7.02 -2.31 -6.47
C LYS A 297 8.39 -2.93 -6.19
N ALA A 298 9.01 -3.57 -7.19
CA ALA A 298 10.35 -4.15 -7.07
C ALA A 298 11.41 -3.08 -6.79
N VAL A 299 11.41 -2.01 -7.55
CA VAL A 299 12.33 -0.88 -7.38
C VAL A 299 12.12 -0.21 -6.02
N SER A 300 10.88 0.01 -5.60
CA SER A 300 10.57 0.58 -4.27
C SER A 300 10.99 -0.32 -3.11
N GLY A 301 11.03 -1.64 -3.32
CA GLY A 301 11.49 -2.62 -2.33
C GLY A 301 13.01 -2.83 -2.32
N SER A 302 13.73 -2.32 -3.32
CA SER A 302 15.16 -2.59 -3.53
C SER A 302 16.04 -1.68 -2.68
N GLY A 303 16.45 -0.61 -3.18
CA GLY A 303 17.31 0.36 -2.51
C GLY A 303 17.34 1.63 -3.32
N VAL A 304 18.24 2.55 -2.96
CA VAL A 304 18.38 3.83 -3.68
C VAL A 304 19.85 4.23 -3.67
N GLY A 305 20.41 4.55 -4.80
CA GLY A 305 21.83 4.87 -4.92
C GLY A 305 22.69 3.69 -4.44
N GLU A 306 23.57 3.96 -3.47
CA GLU A 306 24.42 2.94 -2.86
C GLU A 306 23.77 2.23 -1.66
N LEU A 307 22.62 2.71 -1.19
CA LEU A 307 21.92 2.10 -0.07
C LEU A 307 21.14 0.85 -0.52
N SER A 308 21.43 -0.28 0.11
CA SER A 308 20.59 -1.47 0.01
C SER A 308 19.20 -1.22 0.62
N SER A 309 18.24 -2.10 0.38
CA SER A 309 16.90 -2.00 0.97
C SER A 309 16.94 -1.95 2.50
N SER A 310 17.79 -2.73 3.15
CA SER A 310 17.94 -2.73 4.61
C SER A 310 18.59 -1.43 5.11
N SER A 311 19.65 -0.98 4.45
CA SER A 311 20.31 0.30 4.78
C SER A 311 19.38 1.50 4.57
N LEU A 312 18.58 1.50 3.48
CA LEU A 312 17.59 2.54 3.23
C LEU A 312 16.51 2.58 4.32
N LYS A 313 16.03 1.44 4.80
CA LYS A 313 15.07 1.39 5.92
C LYS A 313 15.64 1.99 7.20
N ARG A 314 16.90 1.68 7.52
CA ARG A 314 17.60 2.25 8.70
C ARG A 314 17.80 3.76 8.54
N TRP A 315 18.34 4.20 7.40
CA TRP A 315 18.51 5.61 7.08
C TRP A 315 17.20 6.39 7.17
N SER A 316 16.13 5.83 6.62
CA SER A 316 14.80 6.42 6.66
C SER A 316 14.27 6.56 8.09
N ALA A 317 14.47 5.54 8.94
CA ALA A 317 14.08 5.60 10.34
C ALA A 317 14.86 6.68 11.11
N GLU A 318 16.19 6.75 10.94
CA GLU A 318 17.04 7.75 11.61
C GLU A 318 16.71 9.19 11.19
N ASN A 319 16.35 9.40 9.93
CA ASN A 319 15.99 10.72 9.41
C ASN A 319 14.49 11.03 9.50
N SER A 320 13.68 10.11 10.06
CA SER A 320 12.23 10.24 10.17
C SER A 320 11.57 10.51 8.81
N VAL A 321 12.03 9.80 7.77
CA VAL A 321 11.53 9.92 6.40
C VAL A 321 10.82 8.64 6.01
N THR A 322 9.71 8.77 5.30
CA THR A 322 9.01 7.63 4.70
C THR A 322 8.78 7.86 3.21
N MET A 323 8.80 6.81 2.43
CA MET A 323 8.58 6.87 0.99
C MET A 323 7.56 5.83 0.55
N SER A 324 6.73 6.19 -0.42
CA SER A 324 5.83 5.29 -1.13
C SER A 324 5.72 5.67 -2.59
N SER A 325 5.53 4.68 -3.45
CA SER A 325 5.31 4.89 -4.88
C SER A 325 4.11 4.10 -5.36
N LYS A 326 3.34 4.68 -6.28
CA LYS A 326 2.14 4.06 -6.86
C LYS A 326 2.03 4.43 -8.33
N VAL A 327 1.96 3.42 -9.17
CA VAL A 327 1.62 3.54 -10.59
C VAL A 327 0.14 3.20 -10.77
N SER A 328 -0.60 4.02 -11.49
CA SER A 328 -2.03 3.77 -11.76
C SER A 328 -2.51 4.53 -13.00
N GLY A 329 -2.91 3.80 -14.02
CA GLY A 329 -3.49 4.40 -15.23
C GLY A 329 -2.54 5.37 -15.91
N MET A 330 -2.91 6.63 -15.93
CA MET A 330 -2.18 7.70 -16.61
C MET A 330 -1.05 8.32 -15.77
N ASN A 331 -0.99 8.03 -14.47
CA ASN A 331 -0.13 8.74 -13.54
C ASN A 331 0.74 7.82 -12.67
N THR A 332 1.88 8.34 -12.26
CA THR A 332 2.70 7.77 -11.20
C THR A 332 2.88 8.78 -10.07
N LEU A 333 2.65 8.34 -8.86
CA LEU A 333 2.85 9.13 -7.64
C LEU A 333 4.05 8.58 -6.87
N LEU A 334 5.01 9.45 -6.57
CA LEU A 334 6.11 9.16 -5.64
C LEU A 334 5.99 10.14 -4.48
N SER A 335 5.65 9.63 -3.31
CA SER A 335 5.38 10.42 -2.12
C SER A 335 6.44 10.19 -1.06
N VAL A 336 6.99 11.27 -0.53
CA VAL A 336 7.96 11.29 0.56
C VAL A 336 7.42 12.17 1.68
N SER A 337 7.45 11.65 2.90
CA SER A 337 7.13 12.42 4.10
C SER A 337 8.39 12.63 4.92
N ALA A 338 8.64 13.87 5.37
CA ALA A 338 9.76 14.27 6.20
C ALA A 338 9.29 15.16 7.36
N ARG A 339 10.22 15.64 8.19
CA ARG A 339 9.93 16.59 9.28
C ARG A 339 10.18 18.02 8.85
N THR A 340 9.34 18.97 9.30
CA THR A 340 9.50 20.40 8.96
C THR A 340 10.79 21.01 9.54
N ASN A 341 11.25 20.52 10.70
CA ASN A 341 12.51 20.94 11.32
C ASN A 341 13.75 20.35 10.63
N ASN A 342 13.61 19.20 9.93
CA ASN A 342 14.67 18.55 9.16
C ASN A 342 14.12 18.08 7.80
N PRO A 343 13.82 19.00 6.86
CA PRO A 343 13.18 18.66 5.57
C PRO A 343 14.13 18.07 4.53
N GLU A 344 15.45 18.34 4.63
CA GLU A 344 16.45 18.01 3.62
C GLU A 344 16.51 16.51 3.28
N PRO A 345 16.49 15.56 4.23
CA PRO A 345 16.47 14.14 3.90
C PRO A 345 15.29 13.72 2.99
N GLY A 346 14.15 14.39 3.09
CA GLY A 346 13.03 14.15 2.19
C GLY A 346 13.34 14.52 0.74
N PHE A 347 14.02 15.64 0.52
CA PHE A 347 14.46 16.06 -0.81
C PHE A 347 15.60 15.19 -1.36
N GLN A 348 16.53 14.77 -0.51
CA GLN A 348 17.56 13.80 -0.88
C GLN A 348 16.94 12.49 -1.37
N LEU A 349 16.00 11.94 -0.62
CA LEU A 349 15.37 10.67 -0.94
C LEU A 349 14.57 10.71 -2.24
N ILE A 350 13.78 11.76 -2.46
CA ILE A 350 12.98 11.88 -3.69
C ILE A 350 13.86 12.07 -4.93
N ASN A 351 14.92 12.87 -4.81
CA ASN A 351 15.91 13.04 -5.87
C ASN A 351 16.57 11.70 -6.23
N GLN A 352 17.14 11.01 -5.24
CA GLN A 352 17.84 9.74 -5.45
C GLN A 352 16.89 8.64 -5.99
N ARG A 353 15.63 8.61 -5.54
CA ARG A 353 14.65 7.65 -6.07
C ARG A 353 14.34 7.91 -7.55
N ILE A 354 14.35 9.14 -8.00
CA ILE A 354 14.12 9.50 -9.40
C ILE A 354 15.39 9.25 -10.24
N THR A 355 16.56 9.67 -9.75
CA THR A 355 17.80 9.71 -10.54
C THR A 355 18.67 8.45 -10.43
N HIS A 356 18.67 7.78 -9.27
CA HIS A 356 19.54 6.65 -8.94
C HIS A 356 18.77 5.45 -8.38
N SER A 357 17.57 5.20 -8.93
CA SER A 357 16.81 4.00 -8.59
C SER A 357 17.58 2.74 -8.94
N THR A 358 17.46 1.71 -8.09
CA THR A 358 18.07 0.40 -8.26
C THR A 358 17.03 -0.70 -8.22
N ILE A 359 17.36 -1.87 -8.72
CA ILE A 359 16.53 -3.06 -8.58
C ILE A 359 17.36 -4.21 -8.04
N ASN A 360 16.79 -4.97 -7.12
CA ASN A 360 17.37 -6.21 -6.64
C ASN A 360 16.76 -7.38 -7.41
N ASP A 361 17.60 -8.16 -8.10
CA ASP A 361 17.17 -9.28 -8.96
C ASP A 361 16.35 -10.32 -8.18
N ASN A 362 16.65 -10.55 -6.91
CA ASN A 362 15.92 -11.52 -6.09
C ASN A 362 14.52 -11.01 -5.71
N ILE A 363 14.39 -9.71 -5.46
CA ILE A 363 13.08 -9.08 -5.23
C ILE A 363 12.25 -9.16 -6.52
N TRP A 364 12.84 -8.81 -7.68
CA TRP A 364 12.17 -8.93 -8.96
C TRP A 364 11.73 -10.37 -9.23
N ALA A 365 12.64 -11.33 -9.15
CA ALA A 365 12.33 -12.76 -9.38
C ALA A 365 11.23 -13.28 -8.43
N SER A 366 11.22 -12.84 -7.17
CA SER A 366 10.17 -13.21 -6.22
C SER A 366 8.80 -12.68 -6.63
N LEU A 367 8.73 -11.41 -7.05
CA LEU A 367 7.48 -10.79 -7.51
C LEU A 367 7.00 -11.39 -8.84
N GLN A 368 7.92 -11.64 -9.77
CA GLN A 368 7.65 -12.29 -11.06
C GLN A 368 7.07 -13.70 -10.86
N ASN A 369 7.67 -14.51 -10.00
CA ASN A 369 7.16 -15.83 -9.67
C ASN A 369 5.79 -15.78 -8.99
N ALA A 370 5.58 -14.82 -8.06
CA ALA A 370 4.27 -14.63 -7.44
C ALA A 370 3.19 -14.28 -8.48
N GLN A 371 3.53 -13.48 -9.49
CA GLN A 371 2.62 -13.15 -10.59
C GLN A 371 2.30 -14.37 -11.46
N ILE A 372 3.30 -15.19 -11.77
CA ILE A 372 3.13 -16.45 -12.53
C ILE A 372 2.23 -17.42 -11.75
N GLN A 373 2.47 -17.59 -10.45
CA GLN A 373 1.62 -18.45 -9.60
C GLN A 373 0.19 -17.91 -9.51
N ALA A 374 0.03 -16.58 -9.45
CA ALA A 374 -1.27 -15.96 -9.48
C ALA A 374 -2.03 -16.26 -10.78
N LEU A 375 -1.35 -16.31 -11.93
CA LEU A 375 -1.96 -16.74 -13.19
C LEU A 375 -2.34 -18.23 -13.18
N LYS A 376 -1.41 -19.10 -12.79
CA LYS A 376 -1.64 -20.55 -12.77
C LYS A 376 -2.79 -20.98 -11.85
N THR A 377 -3.03 -20.23 -10.79
CA THR A 377 -4.09 -20.51 -9.82
C THR A 377 -5.34 -19.65 -10.00
N LEU A 378 -5.45 -18.88 -11.08
CA LEU A 378 -6.60 -17.97 -11.29
C LEU A 378 -7.93 -18.72 -11.34
N ASP A 379 -7.97 -19.90 -11.97
CA ASP A 379 -9.17 -20.76 -12.03
C ASP A 379 -9.61 -21.29 -10.65
N GLN A 380 -8.71 -21.30 -9.67
CA GLN A 380 -9.03 -21.67 -8.29
C GLN A 380 -9.53 -20.47 -7.46
N ARG A 381 -9.59 -19.27 -8.05
CA ARG A 381 -9.96 -18.00 -7.41
C ARG A 381 -11.10 -17.32 -8.16
N PRO A 382 -12.33 -17.83 -8.00
CA PRO A 382 -13.49 -17.40 -8.81
C PRO A 382 -13.76 -15.90 -8.75
N ALA A 383 -13.59 -15.27 -7.58
CA ALA A 383 -13.82 -13.83 -7.42
C ALA A 383 -12.82 -12.98 -8.22
N GLU A 384 -11.53 -13.38 -8.25
CA GLU A 384 -10.50 -12.67 -9.03
C GLU A 384 -10.70 -12.91 -10.54
N LYS A 385 -11.02 -14.14 -10.93
CA LYS A 385 -11.38 -14.48 -12.33
C LYS A 385 -12.57 -13.67 -12.80
N PHE A 386 -13.62 -13.60 -12.01
CA PHE A 386 -14.81 -12.80 -12.28
C PHE A 386 -14.48 -11.30 -12.42
N ALA A 387 -13.70 -10.76 -11.48
CA ALA A 387 -13.26 -9.36 -11.54
C ALA A 387 -12.45 -9.05 -12.82
N GLN A 388 -11.57 -9.96 -13.24
CA GLN A 388 -10.78 -9.83 -14.47
C GLN A 388 -11.67 -9.87 -15.71
N GLN A 389 -12.60 -10.82 -15.80
CA GLN A 389 -13.53 -10.90 -16.92
C GLN A 389 -14.43 -9.66 -17.01
N MET A 390 -14.92 -9.15 -15.87
CA MET A 390 -15.65 -7.89 -15.81
C MET A 390 -14.82 -6.69 -16.22
N TYR A 391 -13.51 -6.69 -15.92
CA TYR A 391 -12.60 -5.64 -16.36
C TYR A 391 -12.42 -5.69 -17.88
N GLU A 392 -12.14 -6.84 -18.46
CA GLU A 392 -11.97 -7.03 -19.91
C GLU A 392 -13.25 -6.68 -20.69
N THR A 393 -14.42 -7.08 -20.18
CA THR A 393 -15.71 -6.83 -20.83
C THR A 393 -16.03 -5.34 -21.01
N ARG A 394 -15.53 -4.48 -20.13
CA ARG A 394 -15.81 -3.03 -20.18
C ARG A 394 -14.93 -2.26 -21.17
N TYR A 395 -13.90 -2.91 -21.72
CA TYR A 395 -12.93 -2.24 -22.59
C TYR A 395 -12.64 -3.05 -23.85
N ALA A 396 -12.57 -2.37 -24.98
CA ALA A 396 -12.07 -2.89 -26.25
C ALA A 396 -10.58 -2.53 -26.41
N ASP A 397 -9.75 -3.02 -25.48
CA ASP A 397 -8.35 -2.61 -25.35
C ASP A 397 -7.48 -3.77 -24.88
N ASP A 398 -6.47 -4.13 -25.66
CA ASP A 398 -5.58 -5.25 -25.36
C ASP A 398 -4.78 -5.05 -24.06
N ARG A 399 -4.63 -3.80 -23.58
CA ARG A 399 -3.98 -3.50 -22.30
C ARG A 399 -4.76 -3.99 -21.07
N THR A 400 -5.99 -4.47 -21.25
CA THR A 400 -6.79 -5.08 -20.18
C THR A 400 -6.59 -6.58 -20.06
N LYS A 401 -6.04 -7.23 -21.08
CA LYS A 401 -5.87 -8.67 -21.13
C LYS A 401 -4.76 -9.16 -20.19
N LEU A 402 -4.92 -10.37 -19.69
CA LEU A 402 -3.90 -11.06 -18.93
C LEU A 402 -2.69 -11.39 -19.79
N LEU A 403 -1.50 -11.23 -19.23
CA LEU A 403 -0.26 -11.67 -19.88
C LEU A 403 -0.14 -13.19 -19.84
N GLN A 404 0.54 -13.74 -20.84
CA GLN A 404 0.98 -15.12 -20.82
C GLN A 404 2.24 -15.30 -19.96
N GLU A 405 2.47 -16.50 -19.42
CA GLU A 405 3.61 -16.79 -18.56
C GLU A 405 4.96 -16.43 -19.23
N ASN A 406 5.11 -16.77 -20.53
CA ASN A 406 6.33 -16.45 -21.28
C ASN A 406 6.61 -14.95 -21.39
N GLN A 407 5.56 -14.11 -21.49
CA GLN A 407 5.72 -12.64 -21.51
C GLN A 407 6.22 -12.13 -20.18
N ILE A 408 5.74 -12.71 -19.06
CA ILE A 408 6.20 -12.33 -17.72
C ILE A 408 7.65 -12.76 -17.54
N VAL A 409 8.02 -13.99 -17.93
CA VAL A 409 9.38 -14.52 -17.78
C VAL A 409 10.41 -13.72 -18.60
N GLN A 410 10.03 -13.29 -19.81
CA GLN A 410 10.91 -12.51 -20.69
C GLN A 410 11.19 -11.08 -20.19
N PHE A 411 10.33 -10.53 -19.34
CA PHE A 411 10.53 -9.18 -18.79
C PHE A 411 11.51 -9.24 -17.62
N THR A 412 12.76 -8.86 -17.89
CA THR A 412 13.88 -9.00 -16.95
C THR A 412 13.87 -7.93 -15.84
N ALA A 413 14.72 -8.10 -14.82
CA ALA A 413 14.94 -7.05 -13.81
C ALA A 413 15.47 -5.75 -14.44
N ALA A 414 16.34 -5.87 -15.45
CA ALA A 414 16.84 -4.70 -16.19
C ALA A 414 15.73 -3.97 -16.94
N ASP A 415 14.80 -4.70 -17.57
CA ASP A 415 13.62 -4.11 -18.22
C ASP A 415 12.70 -3.43 -17.20
N ALA A 416 12.50 -4.06 -16.04
CA ALA A 416 11.69 -3.50 -14.95
C ALA A 416 12.29 -2.20 -14.41
N LEU A 417 13.62 -2.15 -14.21
CA LEU A 417 14.30 -0.93 -13.79
C LEU A 417 14.22 0.17 -14.86
N ALA A 418 14.44 -0.18 -16.13
CA ALA A 418 14.34 0.75 -17.24
C ALA A 418 12.93 1.33 -17.35
N ALA A 419 11.89 0.50 -17.25
CA ALA A 419 10.50 0.92 -17.28
C ALA A 419 10.14 1.84 -16.10
N ASP A 420 10.58 1.51 -14.88
CA ASP A 420 10.35 2.37 -13.72
C ASP A 420 11.04 3.74 -13.87
N ARG A 421 12.27 3.80 -14.40
CA ARG A 421 12.98 5.06 -14.68
C ARG A 421 12.26 5.90 -15.73
N GLN A 422 11.66 5.27 -16.74
CA GLN A 422 10.89 5.97 -17.77
C GLN A 422 9.67 6.71 -17.21
N LEU A 423 9.10 6.28 -16.08
CA LEU A 423 7.99 6.97 -15.43
C LEU A 423 8.36 8.39 -14.97
N PHE A 424 9.64 8.67 -14.74
CA PHE A 424 10.17 9.96 -14.30
C PHE A 424 11.23 10.53 -15.25
N SER A 425 11.18 10.16 -16.52
CA SER A 425 12.22 10.44 -17.52
C SER A 425 12.36 11.91 -17.93
N SER A 426 11.38 12.75 -17.62
CA SER A 426 11.42 14.18 -17.96
C SER A 426 10.91 15.02 -16.79
N PRO A 427 11.71 15.92 -16.22
CA PRO A 427 11.27 16.85 -15.19
C PRO A 427 10.05 17.68 -15.59
N ALA A 428 9.95 18.09 -16.87
CA ALA A 428 8.81 18.84 -17.39
C ALA A 428 7.46 18.08 -17.33
N ASP A 429 7.52 16.76 -17.20
CA ASP A 429 6.32 15.90 -17.03
C ASP A 429 6.00 15.64 -15.55
N ILE A 430 6.74 16.25 -14.61
CA ILE A 430 6.59 16.05 -13.18
C ILE A 430 6.11 17.34 -12.51
N THR A 431 5.01 17.25 -11.78
CA THR A 431 4.61 18.29 -10.83
C THR A 431 4.89 17.82 -9.41
N PHE A 432 5.72 18.55 -8.68
CA PHE A 432 5.97 18.31 -7.26
C PHE A 432 4.97 19.08 -6.42
N VAL A 433 4.19 18.40 -5.60
CA VAL A 433 3.28 18.99 -4.62
C VAL A 433 3.94 18.90 -3.25
N ILE A 434 4.25 20.05 -2.64
CA ILE A 434 4.95 20.17 -1.37
C ILE A 434 4.03 20.88 -0.37
N VAL A 435 3.65 20.17 0.68
CA VAL A 435 2.74 20.67 1.72
C VAL A 435 3.40 20.57 3.09
N GLY A 436 3.41 21.68 3.82
CA GLY A 436 3.95 21.74 5.18
C GLY A 436 4.36 23.16 5.59
N ASN A 437 4.51 23.36 6.90
CA ASN A 437 4.81 24.67 7.48
C ASN A 437 6.33 24.87 7.61
N VAL A 438 7.01 25.04 6.48
CA VAL A 438 8.44 25.36 6.36
C VAL A 438 8.55 26.73 5.69
N SER A 439 9.56 27.53 6.07
CA SER A 439 9.79 28.84 5.43
C SER A 439 10.07 28.69 3.94
N GLU A 440 9.52 29.60 3.15
CA GLU A 440 9.66 29.55 1.68
C GLU A 440 11.13 29.59 1.24
N ASP A 441 11.94 30.45 1.84
CA ASP A 441 13.37 30.55 1.49
C ASP A 441 14.11 29.22 1.67
N LYS A 442 13.83 28.50 2.78
CA LYS A 442 14.40 27.19 3.03
C LYS A 442 13.91 26.16 2.01
N LEU A 443 12.61 26.19 1.68
CA LEU A 443 12.06 25.30 0.63
C LEU A 443 12.65 25.60 -0.73
N VAL A 444 12.75 26.86 -1.12
CA VAL A 444 13.33 27.28 -2.41
C VAL A 444 14.76 26.77 -2.56
N ALA A 445 15.60 26.92 -1.52
CA ALA A 445 16.98 26.43 -1.55
C ALA A 445 17.05 24.89 -1.74
N LEU A 446 16.15 24.13 -1.09
CA LEU A 446 16.10 22.67 -1.24
C LEU A 446 15.52 22.25 -2.60
N ILE A 447 14.49 22.94 -3.08
CA ILE A 447 13.86 22.70 -4.37
C ILE A 447 14.86 22.91 -5.50
N THR A 448 15.54 24.05 -5.55
CA THR A 448 16.52 24.34 -6.61
C THR A 448 17.67 23.35 -6.57
N ARG A 449 18.18 23.01 -5.39
CA ARG A 449 19.28 22.06 -5.22
C ARG A 449 18.91 20.65 -5.65
N TYR A 450 17.80 20.10 -5.15
CA TYR A 450 17.47 18.68 -5.30
C TYR A 450 16.52 18.40 -6.46
N LEU A 451 15.46 19.19 -6.65
CA LEU A 451 14.51 18.97 -7.74
C LEU A 451 15.01 19.59 -9.05
N GLY A 452 15.71 20.69 -8.96
CA GLY A 452 16.32 21.34 -10.11
C GLY A 452 17.47 20.57 -10.74
N SER A 453 18.16 19.71 -9.98
CA SER A 453 19.24 18.86 -10.49
C SER A 453 18.76 17.60 -11.26
N ILE A 454 17.45 17.33 -11.28
CA ILE A 454 16.90 16.21 -12.07
C ILE A 454 17.03 16.53 -13.55
N LYS A 455 17.71 15.64 -14.29
CA LYS A 455 18.00 15.80 -15.72
C LYS A 455 16.93 15.14 -16.59
N HIS A 456 16.78 15.62 -17.81
CA HIS A 456 15.99 14.96 -18.84
C HIS A 456 16.67 13.65 -19.29
N SER A 457 15.85 12.64 -19.57
CA SER A 457 16.32 11.44 -20.28
C SER A 457 16.40 11.68 -21.78
N ASP A 458 17.34 11.04 -22.46
CA ASP A 458 17.49 11.09 -23.91
C ASP A 458 16.31 10.43 -24.66
N SER A 459 15.54 9.60 -23.97
CA SER A 459 14.40 8.88 -24.56
C SER A 459 13.17 8.97 -23.65
N PRO A 460 12.47 10.12 -23.63
CA PRO A 460 11.32 10.31 -22.77
C PRO A 460 10.14 9.44 -23.22
N LEU A 461 9.48 8.80 -22.25
CA LEU A 461 8.23 8.06 -22.47
C LEU A 461 7.11 9.05 -22.82
N ALA A 462 6.29 8.73 -23.81
CA ALA A 462 5.09 9.51 -24.11
C ALA A 462 4.01 9.31 -23.02
N ALA A 463 3.20 10.34 -22.78
CA ALA A 463 2.03 10.21 -21.90
C ALA A 463 1.08 9.12 -22.41
N GLY A 464 0.49 8.38 -21.50
CA GLY A 464 -0.45 7.31 -21.82
C GLY A 464 -1.77 7.85 -22.41
N LYS A 465 -2.56 6.96 -22.96
CA LYS A 465 -3.93 7.25 -23.42
C LYS A 465 -4.92 6.45 -22.57
N PRO A 466 -6.10 7.02 -22.27
CA PRO A 466 -7.17 6.26 -21.62
C PRO A 466 -7.48 4.95 -22.34
N LEU A 467 -7.96 3.95 -21.61
CA LEU A 467 -8.42 2.69 -22.20
C LEU A 467 -9.63 2.93 -23.11
N THR A 468 -9.63 2.29 -24.27
CA THR A 468 -10.76 2.30 -25.19
C THR A 468 -11.95 1.55 -24.59
N ARG A 469 -13.09 2.21 -24.43
CA ARG A 469 -14.31 1.61 -23.90
C ARG A 469 -14.94 0.66 -24.91
N ALA A 470 -15.51 -0.45 -24.44
CA ALA A 470 -16.41 -1.27 -25.25
C ALA A 470 -17.68 -0.49 -25.56
N THR A 471 -18.25 -0.71 -26.76
CA THR A 471 -19.42 0.02 -27.27
C THR A 471 -20.74 -0.70 -27.05
N ASP A 472 -20.69 -2.00 -26.78
CA ASP A 472 -21.89 -2.83 -26.64
C ASP A 472 -22.22 -3.12 -25.18
N ASN A 473 -23.48 -3.37 -24.87
CA ASN A 473 -23.89 -3.97 -23.61
C ASN A 473 -23.37 -5.39 -23.53
N ALA A 474 -22.93 -5.80 -22.34
CA ALA A 474 -22.44 -7.15 -22.16
C ALA A 474 -22.78 -7.71 -20.78
N SER A 475 -22.83 -9.04 -20.70
CA SER A 475 -23.00 -9.77 -19.44
C SER A 475 -21.98 -10.87 -19.29
N VAL A 476 -21.55 -11.10 -18.03
CA VAL A 476 -20.61 -12.15 -17.63
C VAL A 476 -21.26 -12.97 -16.53
N THR A 477 -21.31 -14.29 -16.70
CA THR A 477 -21.75 -15.22 -15.66
C THR A 477 -20.65 -16.24 -15.41
N VAL A 478 -20.19 -16.31 -14.16
CA VAL A 478 -19.21 -17.31 -13.69
C VAL A 478 -19.90 -18.20 -12.67
N LYS A 479 -19.87 -19.53 -12.85
CA LYS A 479 -20.46 -20.53 -11.96
C LYS A 479 -19.37 -21.37 -11.31
N GLU A 480 -18.56 -20.73 -10.47
CA GLU A 480 -17.38 -21.36 -9.87
C GLU A 480 -17.19 -21.00 -8.39
N GLN A 481 -18.11 -20.23 -7.79
CA GLN A 481 -18.02 -19.84 -6.38
C GLN A 481 -18.11 -21.06 -5.47
N ASN A 482 -17.25 -21.13 -4.46
CA ASN A 482 -17.28 -22.21 -3.48
C ASN A 482 -18.28 -21.96 -2.35
N GLU A 483 -18.55 -20.70 -2.03
CA GLU A 483 -19.52 -20.30 -1.03
C GLU A 483 -20.93 -20.24 -1.59
N PRO A 484 -21.99 -20.51 -0.79
CA PRO A 484 -23.39 -20.48 -1.24
C PRO A 484 -23.92 -19.04 -1.33
N VAL A 485 -23.17 -18.14 -1.95
CA VAL A 485 -23.54 -16.73 -2.14
C VAL A 485 -23.29 -16.32 -3.59
N ALA A 486 -24.17 -15.48 -4.12
CA ALA A 486 -23.93 -14.79 -5.38
C ALA A 486 -23.26 -13.44 -5.16
N GLN A 487 -22.29 -13.11 -6.00
CA GLN A 487 -21.73 -11.75 -6.10
C GLN A 487 -22.22 -11.12 -7.40
N PHE A 488 -22.86 -9.99 -7.29
CA PHE A 488 -23.41 -9.24 -8.42
C PHE A 488 -22.67 -7.92 -8.59
N SER A 489 -22.40 -7.53 -9.84
CA SER A 489 -21.92 -6.19 -10.19
C SER A 489 -22.53 -5.71 -11.51
N GLN A 490 -22.96 -4.46 -11.53
CA GLN A 490 -23.43 -3.79 -12.73
C GLN A 490 -22.73 -2.45 -12.88
N TRP A 491 -22.14 -2.22 -14.04
CA TRP A 491 -21.55 -0.96 -14.42
C TRP A 491 -22.42 -0.30 -15.47
N LYS A 492 -22.93 0.89 -15.19
CA LYS A 492 -23.61 1.75 -16.15
C LYS A 492 -22.67 2.86 -16.54
N ARG A 493 -22.39 3.01 -17.81
CA ARG A 493 -21.57 4.07 -18.38
C ARG A 493 -22.46 5.17 -18.93
N TYR A 494 -22.13 6.42 -18.65
CA TYR A 494 -22.77 7.62 -19.16
C TYR A 494 -21.73 8.46 -19.88
N ASP A 495 -22.03 8.98 -21.05
CA ASP A 495 -21.13 9.79 -21.84
C ASP A 495 -21.25 11.27 -21.41
N SER A 496 -20.14 11.91 -21.02
CA SER A 496 -20.14 13.34 -20.82
C SER A 496 -19.59 14.04 -22.07
N ARG A 497 -20.51 14.60 -22.86
CA ARG A 497 -20.14 15.38 -24.07
C ARG A 497 -19.34 16.63 -23.74
N THR A 498 -19.44 17.13 -22.51
CA THR A 498 -18.69 18.26 -21.97
C THR A 498 -17.85 17.79 -20.78
N PRO A 499 -16.68 18.39 -20.52
CA PRO A 499 -15.90 18.12 -19.32
C PRO A 499 -16.76 18.32 -18.08
N VAL A 500 -16.69 17.37 -17.15
CA VAL A 500 -17.38 17.47 -15.85
C VAL A 500 -16.54 18.35 -14.94
N ASN A 501 -17.01 19.55 -14.64
CA ASN A 501 -16.35 20.46 -13.70
C ASN A 501 -16.61 20.04 -12.23
N LEU A 502 -15.94 20.70 -11.30
CA LEU A 502 -16.03 20.41 -9.87
C LEU A 502 -17.47 20.55 -9.36
N ALA A 503 -18.22 21.61 -9.75
CA ALA A 503 -19.59 21.81 -9.32
C ALA A 503 -20.51 20.66 -9.75
N THR A 504 -20.41 20.24 -11.02
CA THR A 504 -21.17 19.08 -11.55
C THR A 504 -20.82 17.81 -10.81
N ARG A 505 -19.53 17.56 -10.57
CA ARG A 505 -19.09 16.39 -9.80
C ARG A 505 -19.68 16.37 -8.40
N MET A 506 -19.61 17.49 -7.68
CA MET A 506 -20.20 17.61 -6.34
C MET A 506 -21.73 17.36 -6.36
N ALA A 507 -22.43 17.84 -7.38
CA ALA A 507 -23.86 17.58 -7.57
C ALA A 507 -24.14 16.08 -7.78
N LEU A 508 -23.36 15.41 -8.62
CA LEU A 508 -23.49 13.98 -8.85
C LEU A 508 -23.12 13.14 -7.61
N ASP A 509 -22.14 13.57 -6.83
CA ASP A 509 -21.76 12.92 -5.57
C ASP A 509 -22.89 13.06 -4.52
N ALA A 510 -23.51 14.24 -4.39
CA ALA A 510 -24.65 14.43 -3.50
C ALA A 510 -25.81 13.50 -3.84
N PHE A 511 -26.14 13.38 -5.13
CA PHE A 511 -27.14 12.43 -5.60
C PHE A 511 -26.76 10.96 -5.29
N ASN A 512 -25.50 10.58 -5.53
CA ASN A 512 -25.04 9.21 -5.28
C ASN A 512 -25.10 8.83 -3.78
N VAL A 513 -24.85 9.77 -2.89
CA VAL A 513 -25.02 9.54 -1.43
C VAL A 513 -26.47 9.20 -1.09
N ALA A 514 -27.43 9.93 -1.66
CA ALA A 514 -28.86 9.67 -1.47
C ALA A 514 -29.28 8.33 -2.11
N LEU A 515 -28.83 8.04 -3.34
CA LEU A 515 -29.08 6.78 -4.03
C LEU A 515 -28.50 5.57 -3.27
N ALA A 516 -27.29 5.68 -2.77
CA ALA A 516 -26.65 4.60 -1.99
C ALA A 516 -27.43 4.30 -0.71
N LYS A 517 -27.98 5.34 -0.04
CA LYS A 517 -28.86 5.18 1.13
C LYS A 517 -30.14 4.44 0.76
N ASP A 518 -30.82 4.82 -0.35
CA ASP A 518 -32.03 4.14 -0.80
C ASP A 518 -31.77 2.68 -1.18
N LEU A 519 -30.73 2.41 -1.93
CA LEU A 519 -30.35 1.04 -2.32
C LEU A 519 -30.09 0.17 -1.08
N ARG A 520 -29.36 0.68 -0.10
CA ARG A 520 -29.11 -0.04 1.15
C ARG A 520 -30.42 -0.32 1.89
N VAL A 521 -31.29 0.65 2.08
CA VAL A 521 -32.56 0.52 2.80
C VAL A 521 -33.47 -0.50 2.09
N ASN A 522 -33.67 -0.38 0.77
CA ASN A 522 -34.60 -1.24 0.05
C ASN A 522 -34.07 -2.66 -0.12
N ILE A 523 -32.79 -2.83 -0.45
CA ILE A 523 -32.24 -4.16 -0.79
C ILE A 523 -31.79 -4.92 0.46
N ARG A 524 -31.10 -4.24 1.40
CA ARG A 524 -30.55 -4.90 2.59
C ARG A 524 -31.56 -4.95 3.73
N GLU A 525 -32.19 -3.81 4.06
CA GLU A 525 -32.99 -3.70 5.30
C GLU A 525 -34.45 -4.18 5.06
N GLN A 526 -35.13 -3.72 4.00
CA GLN A 526 -36.54 -4.07 3.73
C GLN A 526 -36.68 -5.45 3.06
N ALA A 527 -35.94 -5.69 1.97
CA ALA A 527 -36.01 -6.99 1.29
C ALA A 527 -35.23 -8.07 2.03
N SER A 528 -34.38 -7.74 3.02
CA SER A 528 -33.48 -8.68 3.72
C SER A 528 -32.72 -9.58 2.72
N GLY A 529 -32.41 -9.03 1.54
CA GLY A 529 -31.97 -9.81 0.40
C GLY A 529 -30.46 -9.83 0.19
N ALA A 530 -29.74 -8.85 0.75
CA ALA A 530 -28.32 -8.71 0.51
C ALA A 530 -27.52 -8.54 1.83
N TYR A 531 -26.32 -9.11 1.87
CA TYR A 531 -25.38 -8.93 2.98
C TYR A 531 -24.67 -7.57 2.88
N SER A 532 -24.35 -7.13 1.66
CA SER A 532 -23.72 -5.85 1.40
C SER A 532 -24.32 -5.24 0.13
N VAL A 533 -24.46 -3.92 0.11
CA VAL A 533 -24.88 -3.14 -1.07
C VAL A 533 -23.95 -1.96 -1.22
N SER A 534 -23.38 -1.79 -2.40
CA SER A 534 -22.48 -0.69 -2.76
C SER A 534 -23.01 0.03 -3.99
N SER A 535 -23.08 1.35 -3.92
CA SER A 535 -23.36 2.25 -5.04
C SER A 535 -22.23 3.26 -5.13
N ARG A 536 -21.56 3.31 -6.27
CA ARG A 536 -20.41 4.20 -6.48
C ARG A 536 -20.48 4.87 -7.84
N LEU A 537 -20.47 6.19 -7.82
CA LEU A 537 -20.31 7.00 -9.01
C LEU A 537 -18.84 7.38 -9.18
N SER A 538 -18.30 7.23 -10.38
CA SER A 538 -16.95 7.63 -10.73
C SER A 538 -17.00 8.53 -11.94
N VAL A 539 -16.27 9.62 -11.89
CA VAL A 539 -16.07 10.56 -13.00
C VAL A 539 -14.63 10.46 -13.45
N ASP A 540 -14.40 10.19 -14.71
CA ASP A 540 -13.09 10.24 -15.36
C ASP A 540 -13.08 11.43 -16.34
N PRO A 541 -12.51 12.59 -15.93
CA PRO A 541 -12.51 13.78 -16.77
C PRO A 541 -11.68 13.61 -18.05
N GLN A 542 -10.59 12.81 -17.99
CA GLN A 542 -9.69 12.57 -19.13
C GLN A 542 -10.36 11.70 -20.19
N ALA A 543 -11.07 10.66 -19.77
CA ALA A 543 -11.85 9.81 -20.66
C ALA A 543 -13.23 10.41 -21.00
N LYS A 544 -13.62 11.56 -20.43
CA LYS A 544 -14.96 12.15 -20.55
C LYS A 544 -16.07 11.14 -20.22
N ASP A 545 -15.87 10.37 -19.17
CA ASP A 545 -16.68 9.21 -18.84
C ASP A 545 -17.20 9.30 -17.40
N ILE A 546 -18.47 8.98 -17.25
CA ILE A 546 -19.12 8.81 -15.95
C ILE A 546 -19.56 7.37 -15.84
N SER A 547 -19.18 6.68 -14.78
CA SER A 547 -19.60 5.31 -14.55
C SER A 547 -20.21 5.15 -13.17
N HIS A 548 -21.30 4.40 -13.11
CA HIS A 548 -21.97 4.01 -11.88
C HIS A 548 -21.82 2.51 -11.67
N LEU A 549 -21.21 2.11 -10.57
CA LEU A 549 -21.14 0.74 -10.11
C LEU A 549 -22.24 0.49 -9.07
N LEU A 550 -23.08 -0.49 -9.32
CA LEU A 550 -23.93 -1.16 -8.35
C LEU A 550 -23.34 -2.55 -8.08
N ALA A 551 -23.06 -2.89 -6.82
CA ALA A 551 -22.61 -4.22 -6.44
C ALA A 551 -23.28 -4.67 -5.15
N PHE A 552 -23.60 -5.96 -5.06
CA PHE A 552 -24.14 -6.58 -3.86
C PHE A 552 -23.82 -8.08 -3.78
N THR A 553 -23.91 -8.64 -2.59
CA THR A 553 -23.82 -10.08 -2.33
C THR A 553 -25.14 -10.56 -1.75
N CYS A 554 -25.67 -11.69 -2.26
CA CYS A 554 -26.98 -12.19 -1.87
C CYS A 554 -27.06 -13.72 -1.96
N GLN A 555 -28.21 -14.28 -1.59
CA GLN A 555 -28.53 -15.67 -1.91
C GLN A 555 -28.62 -15.87 -3.42
N PRO A 556 -28.09 -16.97 -3.98
CA PRO A 556 -27.99 -17.18 -5.42
C PRO A 556 -29.33 -17.09 -6.15
N GLU A 557 -30.41 -17.55 -5.55
CA GLU A 557 -31.77 -17.59 -6.16
C GLU A 557 -32.39 -16.20 -6.26
N ARG A 558 -31.88 -15.22 -5.52
CA ARG A 558 -32.49 -13.89 -5.39
C ARG A 558 -31.79 -12.82 -6.21
N HIS A 559 -30.71 -13.14 -6.93
CA HIS A 559 -29.92 -12.11 -7.61
C HIS A 559 -30.70 -11.33 -8.67
N ASP A 560 -31.58 -11.99 -9.46
CA ASP A 560 -32.38 -11.32 -10.49
C ASP A 560 -33.51 -10.48 -9.88
N GLU A 561 -34.19 -10.98 -8.83
CA GLU A 561 -35.17 -10.23 -8.07
C GLU A 561 -34.56 -8.92 -7.50
N LEU A 562 -33.41 -9.04 -6.88
CA LEU A 562 -32.74 -7.91 -6.25
C LEU A 562 -32.17 -6.92 -7.27
N LEU A 563 -31.75 -7.40 -8.45
CA LEU A 563 -31.36 -6.52 -9.56
C LEU A 563 -32.55 -5.72 -10.05
N THR A 564 -33.71 -6.36 -10.21
CA THR A 564 -34.95 -5.70 -10.62
C THR A 564 -35.35 -4.63 -9.61
N LEU A 565 -35.32 -4.96 -8.31
CA LEU A 565 -35.61 -4.02 -7.24
C LEU A 565 -34.60 -2.84 -7.23
N ALA A 566 -33.31 -3.12 -7.41
CA ALA A 566 -32.29 -2.08 -7.47
C ALA A 566 -32.49 -1.09 -8.63
N ASN A 567 -32.86 -1.61 -9.81
CA ASN A 567 -33.18 -0.78 -10.97
C ASN A 567 -34.45 0.07 -10.73
N GLU A 568 -35.47 -0.49 -10.09
CA GLU A 568 -36.68 0.28 -9.71
C GLU A 568 -36.35 1.41 -8.72
N VAL A 569 -35.53 1.11 -7.69
CA VAL A 569 -35.06 2.13 -6.73
C VAL A 569 -34.29 3.23 -7.45
N MET A 570 -33.41 2.87 -8.38
CA MET A 570 -32.64 3.81 -9.17
C MET A 570 -33.54 4.70 -10.05
N VAL A 571 -34.52 4.11 -10.75
CA VAL A 571 -35.47 4.86 -11.57
C VAL A 571 -36.32 5.81 -10.72
N LYS A 572 -36.84 5.34 -9.59
CA LYS A 572 -37.58 6.17 -8.63
C LYS A 572 -36.74 7.33 -8.12
N ARG A 573 -35.49 7.09 -7.77
CA ARG A 573 -34.55 8.13 -7.28
C ARG A 573 -34.22 9.15 -8.38
N LEU A 574 -33.97 8.71 -9.62
CA LEU A 574 -33.73 9.61 -10.75
C LEU A 574 -34.94 10.53 -11.03
N ALA A 575 -36.17 9.99 -10.91
CA ALA A 575 -37.39 10.77 -11.07
C ALA A 575 -37.63 11.75 -9.92
N LYS A 576 -37.38 11.33 -8.67
CA LYS A 576 -37.57 12.13 -7.45
C LYS A 576 -36.51 13.21 -7.27
N GLY A 577 -35.25 12.91 -7.68
CA GLY A 577 -34.09 13.74 -7.36
C GLY A 577 -33.70 13.65 -5.87
N ILE A 578 -33.03 14.68 -5.35
CA ILE A 578 -32.69 14.81 -3.93
C ILE A 578 -33.64 15.82 -3.24
N SER A 579 -33.79 15.70 -1.93
CA SER A 579 -34.54 16.63 -1.08
C SER A 579 -33.63 17.67 -0.45
N GLU A 580 -34.21 18.77 0.07
CA GLU A 580 -33.48 19.78 0.85
C GLU A 580 -32.79 19.18 2.07
N GLN A 581 -33.42 18.24 2.75
CA GLN A 581 -32.82 17.57 3.90
C GLN A 581 -31.57 16.76 3.48
N GLU A 582 -31.64 15.99 2.41
CA GLU A 582 -30.51 15.19 1.90
C GLU A 582 -29.37 16.08 1.43
N LEU A 583 -29.68 17.21 0.80
CA LEU A 583 -28.69 18.20 0.42
C LEU A 583 -27.99 18.80 1.65
N ASN A 584 -28.76 19.21 2.67
CA ASN A 584 -28.20 19.75 3.91
C ASN A 584 -27.30 18.75 4.64
N GLU A 585 -27.71 17.46 4.72
CA GLU A 585 -26.88 16.38 5.29
C GLU A 585 -25.57 16.22 4.52
N TYR A 586 -25.61 16.25 3.19
CA TYR A 586 -24.43 16.20 2.33
C TYR A 586 -23.50 17.39 2.56
N GLN A 587 -24.04 18.63 2.54
CA GLN A 587 -23.28 19.86 2.74
C GLN A 587 -22.56 19.87 4.09
N GLN A 588 -23.23 19.47 5.17
CA GLN A 588 -22.62 19.39 6.51
C GLN A 588 -21.49 18.35 6.58
N ASN A 589 -21.66 17.22 5.92
CA ASN A 589 -20.64 16.17 5.89
C ASN A 589 -19.41 16.59 5.09
N VAL A 590 -19.62 17.22 3.93
CA VAL A 590 -18.52 17.73 3.10
C VAL A 590 -17.79 18.87 3.81
N GLN A 591 -18.51 19.81 4.43
CA GLN A 591 -17.89 20.91 5.20
C GLN A 591 -16.96 20.38 6.30
N ARG A 592 -17.41 19.40 7.09
CA ARG A 592 -16.55 18.75 8.10
C ARG A 592 -15.32 18.09 7.49
N SER A 593 -15.49 17.48 6.31
CA SER A 593 -14.36 16.86 5.59
C SER A 593 -13.35 17.91 5.12
N LEU A 594 -13.81 19.06 4.62
CA LEU A 594 -12.96 20.17 4.19
C LEU A 594 -12.16 20.76 5.37
N ASP A 595 -12.79 20.93 6.52
CA ASP A 595 -12.12 21.44 7.73
C ASP A 595 -10.97 20.51 8.18
N ILE A 596 -11.17 19.19 8.07
CA ILE A 596 -10.14 18.20 8.38
C ILE A 596 -9.04 18.22 7.32
N GLN A 597 -9.40 18.30 6.03
CA GLN A 597 -8.44 18.32 4.92
C GLN A 597 -7.46 19.49 5.01
N GLN A 598 -7.93 20.67 5.34
CA GLN A 598 -7.08 21.85 5.44
C GLN A 598 -6.09 21.79 6.61
N ARG A 599 -6.42 21.06 7.67
CA ARG A 599 -5.58 20.91 8.87
C ARG A 599 -4.58 19.75 8.77
N SER A 600 -4.82 18.77 7.93
CA SER A 600 -3.92 17.64 7.77
C SER A 600 -3.04 17.80 6.55
N VAL A 601 -1.72 17.81 6.75
CA VAL A 601 -0.71 17.91 5.68
C VAL A 601 -0.90 16.83 4.63
N GLN A 602 -1.16 15.60 5.06
CA GLN A 602 -1.36 14.47 4.13
C GLN A 602 -2.65 14.61 3.32
N GLN A 603 -3.75 15.02 3.97
CA GLN A 603 -5.03 15.14 3.27
C GLN A 603 -5.01 16.32 2.31
N LEU A 604 -4.42 17.45 2.70
CA LEU A 604 -4.25 18.61 1.82
C LEU A 604 -3.38 18.26 0.60
N ALA A 605 -2.27 17.56 0.81
CA ALA A 605 -1.43 17.09 -0.31
C ALA A 605 -2.23 16.18 -1.26
N ASN A 606 -2.99 15.22 -0.75
CA ASN A 606 -3.84 14.35 -1.57
C ASN A 606 -4.92 15.13 -2.33
N THR A 607 -5.51 16.16 -1.69
CA THR A 607 -6.52 17.02 -2.31
C THR A 607 -5.95 17.81 -3.48
N ILE A 608 -4.77 18.42 -3.30
CA ILE A 608 -4.07 19.15 -4.37
C ILE A 608 -3.67 18.21 -5.51
N VAL A 609 -3.11 17.03 -5.19
CA VAL A 609 -2.75 16.01 -6.19
C VAL A 609 -3.97 15.54 -6.98
N ASN A 610 -5.09 15.26 -6.30
CA ASN A 610 -6.32 14.86 -6.97
C ASN A 610 -6.89 15.98 -7.85
N SER A 611 -6.81 17.22 -7.40
CA SER A 611 -7.23 18.40 -8.16
C SER A 611 -6.41 18.55 -9.45
N LEU A 612 -5.08 18.43 -9.33
CA LEU A 612 -4.16 18.43 -10.45
C LEU A 612 -4.47 17.30 -11.47
N ILE A 613 -4.62 16.06 -11.00
CA ILE A 613 -4.86 14.91 -11.89
C ILE A 613 -6.22 15.00 -12.58
N GLN A 614 -7.25 15.48 -11.87
CA GLN A 614 -8.61 15.46 -12.40
C GLN A 614 -8.96 16.67 -13.25
N TYR A 615 -8.40 17.83 -12.93
CA TYR A 615 -8.78 19.10 -13.57
C TYR A 615 -7.61 19.79 -14.26
N ASP A 616 -6.40 19.23 -14.19
CA ASP A 616 -5.14 19.89 -14.60
C ASP A 616 -4.92 21.24 -13.88
N ASP A 617 -5.58 21.42 -12.76
CA ASP A 617 -5.55 22.63 -11.94
C ASP A 617 -5.37 22.26 -10.45
N PRO A 618 -4.20 22.55 -9.85
CA PRO A 618 -3.95 22.25 -8.46
C PRO A 618 -4.76 23.14 -7.49
N ALA A 619 -5.37 24.22 -7.98
CA ALA A 619 -6.18 25.14 -7.18
C ALA A 619 -7.69 24.86 -7.24
N ALA A 620 -8.18 24.00 -8.15
CA ALA A 620 -9.62 23.78 -8.34
C ALA A 620 -10.35 23.40 -7.05
N TRP A 621 -9.70 22.71 -6.11
CA TRP A 621 -10.28 22.37 -4.81
C TRP A 621 -10.63 23.59 -3.93
N THR A 622 -9.97 24.73 -4.14
CA THR A 622 -10.19 25.95 -3.33
C THR A 622 -11.58 26.54 -3.52
N GLU A 623 -12.21 26.27 -4.66
CA GLU A 623 -13.58 26.67 -4.95
C GLU A 623 -14.64 25.80 -4.26
N GLN A 624 -14.23 24.64 -3.71
CA GLN A 624 -15.16 23.62 -3.21
C GLN A 624 -16.09 24.13 -2.11
N GLU A 625 -15.59 24.94 -1.19
CA GLU A 625 -16.40 25.50 -0.09
C GLU A 625 -17.44 26.51 -0.63
N GLN A 626 -17.06 27.35 -1.58
CA GLN A 626 -17.98 28.30 -2.21
C GLN A 626 -19.05 27.57 -3.02
N LEU A 627 -18.65 26.60 -3.83
CA LEU A 627 -19.57 25.77 -4.61
C LEU A 627 -20.53 24.99 -3.72
N LEU A 628 -20.05 24.49 -2.58
CA LEU A 628 -20.89 23.80 -1.60
C LEU A 628 -22.00 24.70 -1.05
N LYS A 629 -21.67 25.94 -0.71
CA LYS A 629 -22.64 26.95 -0.22
C LYS A 629 -23.65 27.39 -1.29
N GLN A 630 -23.25 27.37 -2.56
CA GLN A 630 -24.10 27.76 -3.70
C GLN A 630 -24.94 26.60 -4.25
N MET A 631 -24.71 25.37 -3.76
CA MET A 631 -25.41 24.17 -4.25
C MET A 631 -26.87 24.20 -3.81
N THR A 632 -27.77 23.98 -4.77
CA THR A 632 -29.22 23.89 -4.56
C THR A 632 -29.77 22.55 -5.06
N VAL A 633 -30.93 22.16 -4.55
CA VAL A 633 -31.65 20.95 -5.04
C VAL A 633 -31.88 21.01 -6.55
N GLU A 634 -32.19 22.20 -7.08
CA GLU A 634 -32.41 22.40 -8.52
C GLU A 634 -31.13 22.12 -9.32
N ASN A 635 -29.98 22.66 -8.87
CA ASN A 635 -28.69 22.46 -9.56
C ASN A 635 -28.29 20.99 -9.56
N VAL A 636 -28.47 20.28 -8.43
CA VAL A 636 -28.19 18.85 -8.34
C VAL A 636 -29.09 18.05 -9.28
N ASN A 637 -30.40 18.28 -9.22
CA ASN A 637 -31.36 17.55 -10.04
C ASN A 637 -31.19 17.83 -11.54
N THR A 638 -30.78 19.04 -11.91
CA THR A 638 -30.44 19.41 -13.29
C THR A 638 -29.22 18.64 -13.77
N ALA A 639 -28.14 18.59 -12.99
CA ALA A 639 -26.94 17.82 -13.30
C ALA A 639 -27.27 16.32 -13.45
N VAL A 640 -28.06 15.76 -12.54
CA VAL A 640 -28.49 14.36 -12.59
C VAL A 640 -29.26 14.06 -13.87
N LYS A 641 -30.24 14.90 -14.25
CA LYS A 641 -31.00 14.74 -15.50
C LYS A 641 -30.11 14.83 -16.73
N GLN A 642 -29.15 15.74 -16.72
CA GLN A 642 -28.21 15.92 -17.84
C GLN A 642 -27.29 14.73 -18.03
N TYR A 643 -26.74 14.18 -16.97
CA TYR A 643 -25.63 13.23 -17.03
C TYR A 643 -26.01 11.77 -16.76
N LEU A 644 -27.08 11.50 -15.99
CA LEU A 644 -27.42 10.14 -15.55
C LEU A 644 -28.76 9.61 -16.11
N SER A 645 -29.44 10.33 -17.01
CA SER A 645 -30.74 9.91 -17.53
C SER A 645 -30.68 8.65 -18.40
N HIS A 646 -29.63 8.51 -19.21
CA HIS A 646 -29.54 7.42 -20.20
C HIS A 646 -28.11 6.86 -20.21
N PRO A 647 -27.91 5.64 -19.68
CA PRO A 647 -26.62 4.98 -19.82
C PRO A 647 -26.36 4.64 -21.29
N VAL A 648 -25.15 4.92 -21.75
CA VAL A 648 -24.70 4.55 -23.11
C VAL A 648 -24.48 3.04 -23.20
N ASN A 649 -23.90 2.47 -22.13
CA ASN A 649 -23.62 1.04 -22.03
C ASN A 649 -23.90 0.52 -20.62
N THR A 650 -24.27 -0.76 -20.55
CA THR A 650 -24.44 -1.49 -19.29
C THR A 650 -23.66 -2.81 -19.37
N TYR A 651 -22.81 -3.03 -18.37
CA TYR A 651 -22.04 -4.26 -18.21
C TYR A 651 -22.50 -4.94 -16.94
N THR A 652 -23.06 -6.13 -17.04
CA THR A 652 -23.61 -6.86 -15.89
C THR A 652 -22.80 -8.11 -15.62
N GLY A 653 -22.46 -8.37 -14.38
CA GLY A 653 -21.73 -9.56 -13.97
C GLY A 653 -22.38 -10.26 -12.79
N VAL A 654 -22.34 -11.58 -12.84
CA VAL A 654 -22.80 -12.44 -11.75
C VAL A 654 -21.80 -13.58 -11.54
N LEU A 655 -21.33 -13.73 -10.30
CA LEU A 655 -20.58 -14.90 -9.85
C LEU A 655 -21.50 -15.75 -8.98
N LEU A 656 -21.76 -16.97 -9.41
CA LEU A 656 -22.66 -17.93 -8.78
C LEU A 656 -21.91 -19.12 -8.19
N PRO A 657 -22.48 -19.82 -7.20
CA PRO A 657 -21.99 -21.13 -6.74
C PRO A 657 -21.91 -22.14 -7.89
N LYS A 658 -21.05 -23.17 -7.70
CA LYS A 658 -20.92 -24.31 -8.60
C LYS A 658 -22.21 -25.09 -8.74
#